data_7201d76d5e9a95c82bda6ccf9bd61aac
#
_entry.id   7201d76d5e9a95c82bda6ccf9bd61aac
#
_cell.length_a   1.000
_cell.length_b   1.000
_cell.length_c   1.000
_cell.angle_alpha   90.00
_cell.angle_beta   90.00
_cell.angle_gamma   90.00
#
_symmetry.space_group_name_H-M   'P 1'
#
loop_
_entity.id
_entity.type
_entity.pdbx_description
1 polymer ?
#
loop_
_entity_poly.entity_id
_entity_poly.type
_entity_poly.pdbx_seq_one_letter_code
_entity_poly.pdbx_strand_id
1 'polypeptide(L)'
;MSPHVSANSRLAKQASAALGVGSPLSTAFAGYTERPAQQRLAEAIADAIEAREVLLAEAGTGTGKTFAYLVPILLSGVRAIVSTGTRALQDQLFLRDLPRLREALGVDLKAALLKGRANYLCHHRLEQTSEDIRFQRGPLAAQLRQVMAWSRQTRSGDLAEIEALAEDSPLLPQVTSTMENCLGTGCPFWEDCFVVRARQRAQAADLVVVNHHLLLADLALKEEGFGEILPGAQAYVVDEAHQLPELAAQFFGEAVSLRTLTELCVDVLGECATVASALASVQEPARAVDQTARALRAAMDALPVRGTAARALAAVDVEPAFDNLLLALQDLIRALAPLREAAAGFDSCHLRATVLRRRLERWLPGADQFEDADPFDPTEDDISADVREPVDASVFWYELTARGFRLQRTPLDVSGPLRAHRERSHAAWIFTSATLAVAGSFRHAARRLGIDHARELIEPSPFDWQQQALCYLPRQLPEPSLRDYTHSVIAAVLPVLRASNGRAFLLFASHRALREAQDCLQGVPWPLFVQGSEPRHALLQRFRESGNGVLLGTASFREGVDVAGDALSVVVIDKLPFAAPDDPVFEARLDAVRRSGGNPFRDEQLPQAVIALKQGAGRLIRTETDRGVLVLCDPRLRSRSYGRTFLDSLPPLPTTGDPEDVKAFFESAPF
;
A
#
# COMPACT_ATOMS: atom_id res chain seq x y z
N MET A 1 27.94 -0.86 25.45
CA MET A 1 27.09 -0.80 26.67
C MET A 1 26.20 -2.02 26.61
N SER A 2 26.26 -2.89 27.59
CA SER A 2 25.48 -4.13 27.64
C SER A 2 23.98 -3.82 27.68
N PRO A 3 23.13 -4.58 26.97
CA PRO A 3 21.70 -4.39 27.05
C PRO A 3 21.22 -4.70 28.48
N HIS A 4 20.56 -3.74 29.12
CA HIS A 4 19.78 -4.00 30.32
C HIS A 4 18.71 -5.04 29.95
N VAL A 5 18.90 -6.26 30.42
CA VAL A 5 17.82 -7.25 30.53
C VAL A 5 16.89 -6.74 31.59
N SER A 6 15.91 -5.91 31.21
CA SER A 6 14.79 -5.59 32.10
C SER A 6 14.05 -6.89 32.38
N ALA A 7 13.74 -7.17 33.63
CA ALA A 7 12.89 -8.29 33.98
C ALA A 7 11.57 -8.14 33.19
N ASN A 8 11.18 -9.19 32.42
CA ASN A 8 9.94 -9.18 31.65
C ASN A 8 8.77 -8.69 32.51
N SER A 9 8.02 -7.76 32.00
CA SER A 9 6.85 -7.17 32.67
C SER A 9 5.80 -8.24 33.00
N ARG A 10 4.82 -7.90 33.84
CA ARG A 10 3.73 -8.82 34.15
C ARG A 10 2.96 -9.22 32.89
N LEU A 11 2.67 -8.26 32.03
CA LEU A 11 1.98 -8.48 30.76
C LEU A 11 2.81 -9.37 29.83
N ALA A 12 4.14 -9.18 29.76
CA ALA A 12 5.03 -10.01 28.97
C ALA A 12 4.97 -11.47 29.36
N LYS A 13 5.02 -11.76 30.68
CA LYS A 13 4.88 -13.13 31.19
C LYS A 13 3.52 -13.74 30.86
N GLN A 14 2.45 -12.96 30.96
CA GLN A 14 1.09 -13.42 30.62
C GLN A 14 0.96 -13.70 29.12
N ALA A 15 1.49 -12.83 28.27
CA ALA A 15 1.45 -12.99 26.81
C ALA A 15 2.26 -14.22 26.36
N SER A 16 3.46 -14.42 26.92
CA SER A 16 4.29 -15.60 26.66
C SER A 16 3.60 -16.89 27.09
N ALA A 17 3.04 -16.92 28.30
CA ALA A 17 2.31 -18.08 28.81
C ALA A 17 1.07 -18.43 27.96
N ALA A 18 0.35 -17.42 27.47
CA ALA A 18 -0.81 -17.60 26.59
C ALA A 18 -0.45 -18.24 25.25
N LEU A 19 0.79 -18.07 24.77
CA LEU A 19 1.33 -18.65 23.53
C LEU A 19 2.14 -19.94 23.77
N GLY A 20 2.22 -20.43 24.99
CA GLY A 20 2.99 -21.64 25.33
C GLY A 20 2.18 -22.93 25.22
N VAL A 21 2.87 -24.06 25.46
CA VAL A 21 2.23 -25.38 25.55
C VAL A 21 1.29 -25.44 26.75
N GLY A 22 0.13 -26.07 26.58
CA GLY A 22 -0.90 -26.18 27.62
C GLY A 22 -1.69 -24.90 27.85
N SER A 23 -1.48 -23.87 27.03
CA SER A 23 -2.25 -22.62 27.07
C SER A 23 -3.67 -22.82 26.52
N PRO A 24 -4.58 -21.86 26.82
CA PRO A 24 -5.91 -21.84 26.20
C PRO A 24 -5.83 -21.85 24.65
N LEU A 25 -4.84 -21.19 24.07
CA LEU A 25 -4.65 -21.17 22.61
C LEU A 25 -4.24 -22.54 22.07
N SER A 26 -3.34 -23.25 22.74
CA SER A 26 -2.92 -24.60 22.34
C SER A 26 -4.07 -25.61 22.39
N THR A 27 -5.07 -25.37 23.24
CA THR A 27 -6.28 -26.19 23.34
C THR A 27 -7.31 -25.82 22.28
N ALA A 28 -7.46 -24.53 21.96
CA ALA A 28 -8.48 -24.02 21.05
C ALA A 28 -8.11 -24.22 19.56
N PHE A 29 -6.82 -24.29 19.23
CA PHE A 29 -6.34 -24.39 17.85
C PHE A 29 -5.75 -25.79 17.57
N ALA A 30 -6.48 -26.60 16.79
CA ALA A 30 -5.98 -27.90 16.36
C ALA A 30 -4.67 -27.73 15.54
N GLY A 31 -3.62 -28.48 15.91
CA GLY A 31 -2.31 -28.38 15.27
C GLY A 31 -1.50 -27.15 15.72
N TYR A 32 -1.85 -26.53 16.84
CA TYR A 32 -1.05 -25.44 17.40
C TYR A 32 0.35 -25.92 17.77
N THR A 33 1.36 -25.26 17.24
CA THR A 33 2.77 -25.50 17.54
C THR A 33 3.32 -24.29 18.29
N GLU A 34 3.93 -24.53 19.45
CA GLU A 34 4.64 -23.49 20.19
C GLU A 34 5.83 -22.98 19.38
N ARG A 35 5.97 -21.67 19.33
CA ARG A 35 7.05 -20.97 18.59
C ARG A 35 7.76 -20.00 19.52
N PRO A 36 8.97 -20.31 19.99
CA PRO A 36 9.72 -19.42 20.89
C PRO A 36 9.91 -18.01 20.34
N ALA A 37 10.09 -17.85 19.02
CA ALA A 37 10.18 -16.55 18.36
C ALA A 37 8.88 -15.74 18.49
N GLN A 38 7.72 -16.41 18.43
CA GLN A 38 6.41 -15.76 18.63
C GLN A 38 6.25 -15.27 20.07
N GLN A 39 6.68 -16.09 21.04
CA GLN A 39 6.62 -15.71 22.46
C GLN A 39 7.53 -14.50 22.75
N ARG A 40 8.80 -14.51 22.28
CA ARG A 40 9.71 -13.36 22.48
C ARG A 40 9.19 -12.09 21.81
N LEU A 41 8.58 -12.20 20.63
CA LEU A 41 7.94 -11.06 19.99
C LEU A 41 6.76 -10.53 20.81
N ALA A 42 5.91 -11.42 21.33
CA ALA A 42 4.78 -11.04 22.18
C ALA A 42 5.24 -10.40 23.51
N GLU A 43 6.32 -10.91 24.12
CA GLU A 43 6.95 -10.31 25.30
C GLU A 43 7.46 -8.91 25.03
N ALA A 44 8.19 -8.70 23.93
CA ALA A 44 8.71 -7.39 23.55
C ALA A 44 7.60 -6.37 23.27
N ILE A 45 6.50 -6.82 22.64
CA ILE A 45 5.32 -5.98 22.39
C ILE A 45 4.62 -5.64 23.70
N ALA A 46 4.46 -6.60 24.61
CA ALA A 46 3.86 -6.38 25.91
C ALA A 46 4.66 -5.35 26.74
N ASP A 47 5.98 -5.50 26.76
CA ASP A 47 6.88 -4.55 27.42
C ASP A 47 6.78 -3.15 26.81
N ALA A 48 6.72 -3.04 25.47
CA ALA A 48 6.57 -1.76 24.79
C ALA A 48 5.20 -1.10 25.10
N ILE A 49 4.13 -1.88 25.23
CA ILE A 49 2.80 -1.38 25.61
C ILE A 49 2.83 -0.82 27.04
N GLU A 50 3.40 -1.55 28.01
CA GLU A 50 3.47 -1.08 29.39
C GLU A 50 4.37 0.15 29.55
N ALA A 51 5.51 0.19 28.85
CA ALA A 51 6.46 1.29 28.89
C ALA A 51 6.04 2.49 28.02
N ARG A 52 5.06 2.33 27.12
CA ARG A 52 4.68 3.31 26.07
C ARG A 52 5.85 3.69 25.18
N GLU A 53 6.62 2.71 24.77
CA GLU A 53 7.81 2.86 23.95
C GLU A 53 7.55 2.53 22.48
N VAL A 54 8.52 2.88 21.64
CA VAL A 54 8.57 2.48 20.23
C VAL A 54 9.31 1.15 20.13
N LEU A 55 8.72 0.19 19.41
CA LEU A 55 9.34 -1.09 19.07
C LEU A 55 9.45 -1.22 17.55
N LEU A 56 10.67 -1.48 17.06
CA LEU A 56 10.94 -1.95 15.70
C LEU A 56 11.19 -3.45 15.76
N ALA A 57 10.32 -4.24 15.13
CA ALA A 57 10.41 -5.69 15.18
C ALA A 57 10.40 -6.29 13.77
N GLU A 58 11.46 -7.00 13.42
CA GLU A 58 11.45 -7.91 12.27
C GLU A 58 11.20 -9.33 12.77
N ALA A 59 10.14 -9.95 12.26
CA ALA A 59 9.84 -11.34 12.56
C ALA A 59 9.60 -12.09 11.25
N GLY A 60 10.46 -13.04 10.96
CA GLY A 60 10.45 -13.80 9.71
C GLY A 60 9.11 -14.48 9.41
N THR A 61 8.94 -14.92 8.16
CA THR A 61 7.74 -15.68 7.77
C THR A 61 7.56 -16.90 8.66
N GLY A 62 6.32 -17.24 8.99
CA GLY A 62 6.01 -18.38 9.86
C GLY A 62 6.07 -18.12 11.37
N THR A 63 6.59 -16.97 11.82
CA THR A 63 6.65 -16.63 13.26
C THR A 63 5.28 -16.53 13.91
N GLY A 64 4.22 -16.22 13.15
CA GLY A 64 2.89 -15.99 13.70
C GLY A 64 2.71 -14.57 14.27
N LYS A 65 3.24 -13.57 13.59
CA LYS A 65 3.18 -12.14 13.97
C LYS A 65 1.81 -11.69 14.48
N THR A 66 0.74 -12.07 13.76
CA THR A 66 -0.63 -11.67 14.09
C THR A 66 -1.00 -12.03 15.52
N PHE A 67 -0.75 -13.26 15.95
CA PHE A 67 -1.02 -13.68 17.32
C PHE A 67 -0.06 -13.04 18.31
N ALA A 68 1.21 -12.85 17.90
CA ALA A 68 2.21 -12.23 18.77
C ALA A 68 1.87 -10.78 19.16
N TYR A 69 1.18 -10.02 18.29
CA TYR A 69 0.74 -8.68 18.67
C TYR A 69 -0.70 -8.62 19.21
N LEU A 70 -1.61 -9.50 18.76
CA LEU A 70 -2.97 -9.48 19.27
C LEU A 70 -3.07 -9.98 20.72
N VAL A 71 -2.31 -11.00 21.09
CA VAL A 71 -2.35 -11.55 22.47
C VAL A 71 -2.02 -10.51 23.53
N PRO A 72 -0.88 -9.79 23.49
CA PRO A 72 -0.61 -8.74 24.48
C PRO A 72 -1.61 -7.59 24.45
N ILE A 73 -2.14 -7.19 23.28
CA ILE A 73 -3.18 -6.18 23.19
C ILE A 73 -4.44 -6.65 23.93
N LEU A 74 -4.92 -7.86 23.66
CA LEU A 74 -6.12 -8.41 24.29
C LEU A 74 -5.96 -8.56 25.80
N LEU A 75 -4.79 -8.97 26.28
CA LEU A 75 -4.51 -9.15 27.71
C LEU A 75 -4.27 -7.84 28.45
N SER A 76 -3.80 -6.80 27.76
CA SER A 76 -3.51 -5.49 28.38
C SER A 76 -4.76 -4.69 28.72
N GLY A 77 -5.86 -4.91 27.99
CA GLY A 77 -7.08 -4.11 28.09
C GLY A 77 -6.94 -2.65 27.66
N VAL A 78 -5.83 -2.25 27.03
CA VAL A 78 -5.61 -0.90 26.52
C VAL A 78 -6.38 -0.70 25.22
N ARG A 79 -6.82 0.53 24.95
CA ARG A 79 -7.36 0.85 23.64
C ARG A 79 -6.25 0.84 22.59
N ALA A 80 -6.46 0.06 21.52
CA ALA A 80 -5.45 -0.16 20.51
C ALA A 80 -5.97 0.03 19.08
N ILE A 81 -5.09 0.44 18.19
CA ILE A 81 -5.31 0.48 16.74
C ILE A 81 -4.31 -0.45 16.07
N VAL A 82 -4.82 -1.37 15.25
CA VAL A 82 -4.00 -2.26 14.42
C VAL A 82 -4.17 -1.87 12.96
N SER A 83 -3.09 -1.46 12.33
CA SER A 83 -3.04 -1.07 10.93
C SER A 83 -2.31 -2.13 10.10
N THR A 84 -2.92 -2.56 9.00
CA THR A 84 -2.39 -3.59 8.08
C THR A 84 -2.21 -3.06 6.67
N GLY A 85 -1.36 -3.73 5.87
CA GLY A 85 -1.05 -3.26 4.52
C GLY A 85 -2.16 -3.47 3.48
N THR A 86 -3.03 -4.50 3.65
CA THR A 86 -4.04 -4.86 2.63
C THR A 86 -5.40 -5.13 3.25
N ARG A 87 -6.46 -4.99 2.40
CA ARG A 87 -7.84 -5.32 2.79
C ARG A 87 -7.99 -6.80 3.19
N ALA A 88 -7.38 -7.69 2.43
CA ALA A 88 -7.46 -9.13 2.71
C ALA A 88 -6.88 -9.49 4.09
N LEU A 89 -5.73 -8.89 4.47
CA LEU A 89 -5.16 -9.07 5.81
C LEU A 89 -6.05 -8.45 6.90
N GLN A 90 -6.66 -7.31 6.62
CA GLN A 90 -7.60 -6.64 7.51
C GLN A 90 -8.82 -7.53 7.80
N ASP A 91 -9.43 -8.09 6.75
CA ASP A 91 -10.58 -9.00 6.86
C ASP A 91 -10.19 -10.32 7.55
N GLN A 92 -9.07 -10.91 7.21
CA GLN A 92 -8.54 -12.11 7.86
C GLN A 92 -8.36 -11.90 9.36
N LEU A 93 -7.69 -10.82 9.75
CA LEU A 93 -7.44 -10.48 11.14
C LEU A 93 -8.74 -10.28 11.91
N PHE A 94 -9.68 -9.51 11.36
CA PHE A 94 -10.91 -9.14 12.05
C PHE A 94 -11.95 -10.25 12.07
N LEU A 95 -12.15 -10.95 10.93
CA LEU A 95 -13.23 -11.93 10.80
C LEU A 95 -12.83 -13.34 11.25
N ARG A 96 -11.54 -13.68 11.21
CA ARG A 96 -11.05 -15.03 11.51
C ARG A 96 -10.21 -15.11 12.77
N ASP A 97 -9.13 -14.31 12.83
CA ASP A 97 -8.11 -14.48 13.85
C ASP A 97 -8.54 -13.87 15.20
N LEU A 98 -9.07 -12.66 15.20
CA LEU A 98 -9.51 -11.96 16.41
C LEU A 98 -10.64 -12.64 17.17
N PRO A 99 -11.74 -13.11 16.54
CA PRO A 99 -12.81 -13.83 17.27
C PRO A 99 -12.32 -15.08 17.98
N ARG A 100 -11.49 -15.87 17.30
CA ARG A 100 -10.90 -17.10 17.86
C ARG A 100 -9.99 -16.82 19.06
N LEU A 101 -9.15 -15.77 18.96
CA LEU A 101 -8.29 -15.38 20.08
C LEU A 101 -9.09 -14.88 21.28
N ARG A 102 -10.13 -14.08 21.06
CA ARG A 102 -11.02 -13.59 22.12
C ARG A 102 -11.70 -14.75 22.87
N GLU A 103 -12.25 -15.70 22.11
CA GLU A 103 -12.89 -16.90 22.67
C GLU A 103 -11.89 -17.73 23.48
N ALA A 104 -10.73 -18.03 22.91
CA ALA A 104 -9.72 -18.85 23.57
C ALA A 104 -9.13 -18.21 24.83
N LEU A 105 -8.94 -16.88 24.83
CA LEU A 105 -8.42 -16.14 25.99
C LEU A 105 -9.49 -15.74 26.99
N GLY A 106 -10.78 -15.91 26.67
CA GLY A 106 -11.89 -15.49 27.52
C GLY A 106 -11.97 -13.97 27.72
N VAL A 107 -11.56 -13.18 26.71
CA VAL A 107 -11.53 -11.72 26.78
C VAL A 107 -12.75 -11.12 26.10
N ASP A 108 -13.54 -10.35 26.87
CA ASP A 108 -14.64 -9.56 26.31
C ASP A 108 -14.17 -8.13 26.03
N LEU A 109 -13.99 -7.84 24.74
CA LEU A 109 -13.45 -6.58 24.22
C LEU A 109 -14.28 -6.15 23.00
N LYS A 110 -14.64 -4.87 22.90
CA LYS A 110 -15.33 -4.33 21.74
C LYS A 110 -14.33 -4.09 20.61
N ALA A 111 -14.51 -4.81 19.50
CA ALA A 111 -13.67 -4.63 18.33
C ALA A 111 -14.47 -4.03 17.15
N ALA A 112 -13.83 -3.20 16.36
CA ALA A 112 -14.39 -2.63 15.14
C ALA A 112 -13.41 -2.74 13.97
N LEU A 113 -13.99 -3.04 12.80
CA LEU A 113 -13.31 -2.94 11.52
C LEU A 113 -13.73 -1.63 10.85
N LEU A 114 -12.76 -0.78 10.51
CA LEU A 114 -13.04 0.43 9.76
C LEU A 114 -12.26 0.42 8.44
N LYS A 115 -13.00 0.51 7.34
CA LYS A 115 -12.48 0.58 5.97
C LYS A 115 -12.61 2.02 5.44
N GLY A 116 -11.91 2.33 4.36
CA GLY A 116 -12.06 3.61 3.65
C GLY A 116 -13.46 3.74 3.03
N ARG A 117 -13.93 4.98 2.82
CA ARG A 117 -15.27 5.30 2.26
C ARG A 117 -15.62 4.54 0.99
N ALA A 118 -14.65 4.37 0.10
CA ALA A 118 -14.85 3.66 -1.17
C ALA A 118 -15.15 2.15 -1.02
N ASN A 119 -15.19 1.63 0.21
CA ASN A 119 -15.62 0.26 0.48
C ASN A 119 -17.08 0.18 0.94
N TYR A 120 -17.70 1.31 1.26
CA TYR A 120 -19.07 1.35 1.74
C TYR A 120 -20.02 1.91 0.68
N LEU A 121 -21.22 1.33 0.62
CA LEU A 121 -22.30 1.88 -0.16
C LEU A 121 -22.63 3.32 0.29
N CYS A 122 -22.78 4.22 -0.66
CA CYS A 122 -23.28 5.57 -0.45
C CYS A 122 -24.71 5.67 -0.97
N HIS A 123 -25.68 5.92 -0.08
CA HIS A 123 -27.08 6.03 -0.46
C HIS A 123 -27.34 7.13 -1.48
N HIS A 124 -26.71 8.31 -1.29
CA HIS A 124 -26.83 9.44 -2.22
C HIS A 124 -26.31 9.08 -3.62
N ARG A 125 -25.13 8.46 -3.71
CA ARG A 125 -24.57 8.02 -5.01
C ARG A 125 -25.38 6.88 -5.64
N LEU A 126 -25.92 5.98 -4.85
CA LEU A 126 -26.80 4.93 -5.34
C LEU A 126 -28.08 5.50 -5.96
N GLU A 127 -28.70 6.48 -5.31
CA GLU A 127 -29.89 7.18 -5.82
C GLU A 127 -29.59 7.86 -7.16
N GLN A 128 -28.57 8.71 -7.22
CA GLN A 128 -28.11 9.36 -8.47
C GLN A 128 -27.82 8.35 -9.59
N THR A 129 -27.13 7.24 -9.27
CA THR A 129 -26.79 6.20 -10.26
C THR A 129 -28.02 5.45 -10.72
N SER A 130 -29.03 5.24 -9.88
CA SER A 130 -30.27 4.55 -10.23
C SER A 130 -31.14 5.35 -11.19
N GLU A 131 -31.05 6.67 -11.15
CA GLU A 131 -31.76 7.60 -12.04
C GLU A 131 -31.04 7.83 -13.37
N ASP A 132 -29.76 7.52 -13.44
CA ASP A 132 -28.94 7.73 -14.65
C ASP A 132 -29.23 6.65 -15.71
N ILE A 133 -29.73 7.10 -16.85
CA ILE A 133 -30.11 6.25 -18.00
C ILE A 133 -28.95 5.36 -18.46
N ARG A 134 -27.69 5.81 -18.29
CA ARG A 134 -26.49 5.04 -18.69
C ARG A 134 -26.36 3.72 -17.94
N PHE A 135 -26.87 3.65 -16.70
CA PHE A 135 -26.80 2.44 -15.86
C PHE A 135 -28.10 1.62 -15.85
N GLN A 136 -29.14 2.07 -16.56
CA GLN A 136 -30.42 1.34 -16.64
C GLN A 136 -30.41 0.19 -17.66
N ARG A 137 -29.41 0.13 -18.54
CA ARG A 137 -29.30 -0.89 -19.61
C ARG A 137 -27.91 -1.53 -19.62
N GLY A 138 -27.82 -2.77 -20.13
CA GLY A 138 -26.58 -3.50 -20.28
C GLY A 138 -26.11 -4.26 -19.03
N PRO A 139 -24.84 -4.72 -19.01
CA PRO A 139 -24.28 -5.55 -17.93
C PRO A 139 -24.28 -4.84 -16.57
N LEU A 140 -24.04 -3.56 -16.54
CA LEU A 140 -24.01 -2.76 -15.31
C LEU A 140 -25.38 -2.63 -14.66
N ALA A 141 -26.47 -2.65 -15.46
CA ALA A 141 -27.83 -2.62 -14.92
C ALA A 141 -28.17 -3.86 -14.05
N ALA A 142 -27.63 -5.02 -14.39
CA ALA A 142 -27.80 -6.22 -13.58
C ALA A 142 -27.08 -6.09 -12.23
N GLN A 143 -25.83 -5.61 -12.27
CA GLN A 143 -25.05 -5.35 -11.06
C GLN A 143 -25.71 -4.26 -10.18
N LEU A 144 -26.20 -3.18 -10.78
CA LEU A 144 -26.91 -2.12 -10.05
C LEU A 144 -28.15 -2.65 -9.34
N ARG A 145 -28.99 -3.46 -10.01
CA ARG A 145 -30.15 -4.10 -9.37
C ARG A 145 -29.75 -5.00 -8.20
N GLN A 146 -28.63 -5.73 -8.32
CA GLN A 146 -28.10 -6.55 -7.25
C GLN A 146 -27.70 -5.70 -6.04
N VAL A 147 -26.95 -4.61 -6.27
CA VAL A 147 -26.55 -3.66 -5.23
C VAL A 147 -27.77 -3.04 -4.56
N MET A 148 -28.80 -2.64 -5.34
CA MET A 148 -30.06 -2.09 -4.81
C MET A 148 -30.84 -3.10 -3.98
N ALA A 149 -30.88 -4.38 -4.36
CA ALA A 149 -31.53 -5.42 -3.58
C ALA A 149 -30.79 -5.68 -2.27
N TRP A 150 -29.47 -5.77 -2.33
CA TRP A 150 -28.59 -5.98 -1.16
C TRP A 150 -28.60 -4.77 -0.21
N SER A 151 -28.68 -3.55 -0.72
CA SER A 151 -28.68 -2.32 0.11
C SER A 151 -29.82 -2.27 1.15
N ARG A 152 -30.92 -2.99 0.90
CA ARG A 152 -32.07 -3.09 1.81
C ARG A 152 -31.87 -4.11 2.94
N GLN A 153 -30.84 -4.96 2.84
CA GLN A 153 -30.61 -6.09 3.77
C GLN A 153 -29.33 -5.90 4.59
N THR A 154 -28.32 -5.20 4.03
CA THR A 154 -27.04 -4.99 4.69
C THR A 154 -27.16 -4.13 5.94
N ARG A 155 -26.39 -4.49 6.97
CA ARG A 155 -26.21 -3.68 8.19
C ARG A 155 -24.90 -2.93 8.22
N SER A 156 -23.89 -3.42 7.51
CA SER A 156 -22.55 -2.85 7.46
C SER A 156 -22.41 -1.85 6.31
N GLY A 157 -23.05 -2.10 5.18
CA GLY A 157 -22.88 -1.40 3.92
C GLY A 157 -21.55 -1.71 3.22
N ASP A 158 -20.80 -2.73 3.68
CA ASP A 158 -19.51 -3.13 3.09
C ASP A 158 -19.76 -3.91 1.79
N LEU A 159 -19.34 -3.32 0.66
CA LEU A 159 -19.54 -3.91 -0.67
C LEU A 159 -18.84 -5.25 -0.89
N ALA A 160 -17.86 -5.59 -0.05
CA ALA A 160 -17.22 -6.90 -0.05
C ALA A 160 -18.18 -8.05 0.33
N GLU A 161 -19.35 -7.76 0.93
CA GLU A 161 -20.40 -8.73 1.19
C GLU A 161 -21.06 -9.25 -0.11
N ILE A 162 -20.88 -8.57 -1.24
CA ILE A 162 -21.45 -8.95 -2.54
C ILE A 162 -20.41 -9.75 -3.33
N GLU A 163 -20.34 -11.05 -3.10
CA GLU A 163 -19.37 -11.95 -3.75
C GLU A 163 -19.38 -11.89 -5.30
N ALA A 164 -20.55 -11.65 -5.89
CA ALA A 164 -20.71 -11.58 -7.35
C ALA A 164 -20.27 -10.24 -7.96
N LEU A 165 -19.90 -9.23 -7.15
CA LEU A 165 -19.46 -7.94 -7.61
C LEU A 165 -17.92 -7.91 -7.67
N ALA A 166 -17.38 -7.87 -8.89
CA ALA A 166 -15.94 -7.83 -9.08
C ALA A 166 -15.31 -6.57 -8.45
N GLU A 167 -14.15 -6.72 -7.81
CA GLU A 167 -13.42 -5.60 -7.16
C GLU A 167 -13.05 -4.46 -8.11
N ASP A 168 -12.95 -4.73 -9.40
CA ASP A 168 -12.65 -3.78 -10.47
C ASP A 168 -13.90 -3.32 -11.25
N SER A 169 -15.11 -3.64 -10.75
CA SER A 169 -16.36 -3.25 -11.41
C SER A 169 -16.44 -1.73 -11.61
N PRO A 170 -16.74 -1.27 -12.83
CA PRO A 170 -16.97 0.16 -13.12
C PRO A 170 -18.16 0.76 -12.34
N LEU A 171 -19.02 -0.08 -11.75
CA LEU A 171 -20.12 0.36 -10.92
C LEU A 171 -19.67 0.87 -9.54
N LEU A 172 -18.58 0.30 -8.97
CA LEU A 172 -18.13 0.64 -7.61
C LEU A 172 -17.92 2.15 -7.39
N PRO A 173 -17.20 2.88 -8.24
CA PRO A 173 -17.02 4.32 -8.07
C PRO A 173 -18.32 5.13 -8.20
N GLN A 174 -19.38 4.54 -8.78
CA GLN A 174 -20.66 5.22 -8.98
C GLN A 174 -21.58 5.09 -7.75
N VAL A 175 -21.41 4.04 -6.96
CA VAL A 175 -22.23 3.76 -5.77
C VAL A 175 -21.51 3.95 -4.45
N THR A 176 -20.25 4.44 -4.50
CA THR A 176 -19.43 4.77 -3.34
C THR A 176 -19.09 6.26 -3.32
N SER A 177 -18.59 6.75 -2.19
CA SER A 177 -18.12 8.14 -2.09
C SER A 177 -16.61 8.21 -1.81
N THR A 178 -16.02 9.33 -2.19
CA THR A 178 -14.67 9.73 -1.82
C THR A 178 -14.72 10.84 -0.77
N MET A 179 -13.57 11.26 -0.25
CA MET A 179 -13.51 12.43 0.63
C MET A 179 -13.96 13.71 -0.11
N GLU A 180 -13.66 13.77 -1.41
CA GLU A 180 -13.90 14.93 -2.26
C GLU A 180 -15.37 15.09 -2.68
N ASN A 181 -16.12 13.98 -2.87
CA ASN A 181 -17.51 14.04 -3.36
C ASN A 181 -18.56 13.72 -2.28
N CYS A 182 -18.17 13.56 -1.02
CA CYS A 182 -19.09 13.35 0.10
C CYS A 182 -19.65 14.67 0.60
N LEU A 183 -20.96 14.78 0.72
CA LEU A 183 -21.67 15.99 1.18
C LEU A 183 -21.53 16.23 2.70
N GLY A 184 -20.89 15.34 3.44
CA GLY A 184 -20.70 15.47 4.88
C GLY A 184 -22.05 15.56 5.63
N THR A 185 -22.12 16.45 6.61
CA THR A 185 -23.34 16.67 7.42
C THR A 185 -24.52 17.24 6.63
N GLY A 186 -24.26 17.86 5.46
CA GLY A 186 -25.30 18.33 4.54
C GLY A 186 -25.97 17.21 3.71
N CYS A 187 -25.54 15.95 3.85
CA CYS A 187 -26.10 14.84 3.11
C CYS A 187 -27.50 14.46 3.63
N PRO A 188 -28.52 14.32 2.76
CA PRO A 188 -29.88 13.91 3.19
C PRO A 188 -29.90 12.51 3.82
N PHE A 189 -28.89 11.68 3.55
CA PHE A 189 -28.74 10.33 4.10
C PHE A 189 -27.74 10.25 5.26
N TRP A 190 -27.42 11.37 5.93
CA TRP A 190 -26.37 11.39 6.96
C TRP A 190 -26.64 10.44 8.12
N GLU A 191 -27.88 10.36 8.61
CA GLU A 191 -28.26 9.48 9.73
C GLU A 191 -28.18 8.00 9.37
N ASP A 192 -28.44 7.66 8.11
CA ASP A 192 -28.39 6.29 7.59
C ASP A 192 -27.03 5.93 6.96
N CYS A 193 -26.09 6.86 6.94
CA CYS A 193 -24.80 6.69 6.28
C CYS A 193 -23.96 5.57 6.92
N PHE A 194 -23.62 4.56 6.12
CA PHE A 194 -22.82 3.42 6.57
C PHE A 194 -21.42 3.83 7.05
N VAL A 195 -20.80 4.84 6.42
CA VAL A 195 -19.50 5.37 6.84
C VAL A 195 -19.58 6.03 8.20
N VAL A 196 -20.63 6.82 8.46
CA VAL A 196 -20.87 7.47 9.76
C VAL A 196 -21.07 6.42 10.85
N ARG A 197 -21.93 5.42 10.59
CA ARG A 197 -22.16 4.31 11.52
C ARG A 197 -20.90 3.47 11.77
N ALA A 198 -20.08 3.23 10.75
CA ALA A 198 -18.80 2.51 10.91
C ALA A 198 -17.82 3.31 11.77
N ARG A 199 -17.71 4.62 11.59
CA ARG A 199 -16.89 5.51 12.43
C ARG A 199 -17.36 5.55 13.88
N GLN A 200 -18.67 5.66 14.10
CA GLN A 200 -19.24 5.62 15.46
C GLN A 200 -18.91 4.31 16.18
N ARG A 201 -18.99 3.17 15.47
CA ARG A 201 -18.58 1.87 16.02
C ARG A 201 -17.08 1.85 16.35
N ALA A 202 -16.24 2.41 15.49
CA ALA A 202 -14.80 2.49 15.72
C ALA A 202 -14.47 3.39 16.93
N GLN A 203 -15.14 4.52 17.08
CA GLN A 203 -14.97 5.42 18.22
C GLN A 203 -15.34 4.76 19.57
N ALA A 204 -16.33 3.87 19.56
CA ALA A 204 -16.81 3.15 20.75
C ALA A 204 -16.04 1.84 21.04
N ALA A 205 -15.08 1.47 20.18
CA ALA A 205 -14.34 0.21 20.27
C ALA A 205 -13.07 0.34 21.14
N ASP A 206 -12.69 -0.77 21.74
CA ASP A 206 -11.42 -0.91 22.47
C ASP A 206 -10.28 -1.31 21.50
N LEU A 207 -10.60 -2.07 20.43
CA LEU A 207 -9.67 -2.44 19.39
C LEU A 207 -10.24 -2.05 18.02
N VAL A 208 -9.50 -1.25 17.26
CA VAL A 208 -9.87 -0.87 15.89
C VAL A 208 -8.88 -1.43 14.89
N VAL A 209 -9.40 -2.17 13.92
CA VAL A 209 -8.59 -2.68 12.79
C VAL A 209 -8.80 -1.78 11.58
N VAL A 210 -7.71 -1.27 11.02
CA VAL A 210 -7.69 -0.35 9.88
C VAL A 210 -6.63 -0.76 8.85
N ASN A 211 -6.62 -0.13 7.69
CA ASN A 211 -5.48 -0.19 6.78
C ASN A 211 -4.57 1.05 6.93
N HIS A 212 -3.37 0.98 6.38
CA HIS A 212 -2.40 2.09 6.45
C HIS A 212 -2.93 3.39 5.85
N HIS A 213 -3.70 3.33 4.77
CA HIS A 213 -4.29 4.53 4.16
C HIS A 213 -5.23 5.26 5.13
N LEU A 214 -6.02 4.51 5.89
CA LEU A 214 -6.96 5.11 6.84
C LEU A 214 -6.24 5.64 8.08
N LEU A 215 -5.19 4.94 8.55
CA LEU A 215 -4.31 5.45 9.59
C LEU A 215 -3.68 6.77 9.16
N LEU A 216 -3.09 6.84 7.97
CA LEU A 216 -2.46 8.07 7.45
C LEU A 216 -3.48 9.19 7.22
N ALA A 217 -4.72 8.86 6.79
CA ALA A 217 -5.80 9.83 6.67
C ALA A 217 -6.16 10.48 8.02
N ASP A 218 -6.19 9.68 9.08
CA ASP A 218 -6.44 10.17 10.43
C ASP A 218 -5.29 11.06 10.92
N LEU A 219 -4.03 10.67 10.61
CA LEU A 219 -2.85 11.46 10.96
C LEU A 219 -2.89 12.85 10.33
N ALA A 220 -3.20 12.93 9.03
CA ALA A 220 -3.26 14.20 8.30
C ALA A 220 -4.37 15.11 8.84
N LEU A 221 -5.57 14.58 9.07
CA LEU A 221 -6.68 15.38 9.61
C LEU A 221 -6.39 15.91 11.02
N LYS A 222 -5.68 15.15 11.84
CA LYS A 222 -5.27 15.59 13.18
C LYS A 222 -4.19 16.69 13.13
N GLU A 223 -3.32 16.68 12.12
CA GLU A 223 -2.36 17.77 11.91
C GLU A 223 -3.04 19.08 11.52
N GLU A 224 -4.01 19.00 10.62
CA GLU A 224 -4.78 20.15 10.15
C GLU A 224 -5.86 20.63 11.14
N GLY A 225 -6.07 19.94 12.26
CA GLY A 225 -7.07 20.30 13.27
C GLY A 225 -8.53 20.05 12.87
N PHE A 226 -8.77 19.36 11.74
CA PHE A 226 -10.12 19.15 11.19
C PHE A 226 -10.89 17.96 11.80
N GLY A 227 -10.41 17.37 12.90
CA GLY A 227 -11.10 16.29 13.61
C GLY A 227 -10.43 14.94 13.54
N GLU A 228 -11.13 13.91 14.01
CA GLU A 228 -10.59 12.55 14.15
C GLU A 228 -11.45 11.54 13.40
N ILE A 229 -10.80 10.64 12.64
CA ILE A 229 -11.44 9.45 12.05
C ILE A 229 -11.38 8.29 13.06
N LEU A 230 -10.22 8.14 13.72
CA LEU A 230 -9.91 7.07 14.65
C LEU A 230 -9.91 7.61 16.09
N PRO A 231 -10.34 6.78 17.07
CA PRO A 231 -10.27 7.15 18.46
C PRO A 231 -8.81 7.32 18.91
N GLY A 232 -8.61 8.09 19.97
CA GLY A 232 -7.33 8.08 20.67
C GLY A 232 -7.01 6.68 21.19
N ALA A 233 -5.77 6.22 21.02
CA ALA A 233 -5.32 4.90 21.41
C ALA A 233 -4.05 4.96 22.28
N GLN A 234 -3.85 3.95 23.12
CA GLN A 234 -2.67 3.79 23.97
C GLN A 234 -1.61 2.91 23.32
N ALA A 235 -2.00 2.12 22.30
CA ALA A 235 -1.10 1.30 21.51
C ALA A 235 -1.48 1.34 20.02
N TYR A 236 -0.47 1.49 19.18
CA TYR A 236 -0.57 1.40 17.72
C TYR A 236 0.31 0.26 17.23
N VAL A 237 -0.28 -0.66 16.47
CA VAL A 237 0.47 -1.71 15.76
C VAL A 237 0.39 -1.43 14.26
N VAL A 238 1.55 -1.28 13.63
CA VAL A 238 1.69 -1.12 12.19
C VAL A 238 2.32 -2.41 11.65
N ASP A 239 1.47 -3.30 11.13
CA ASP A 239 1.92 -4.55 10.51
C ASP A 239 2.30 -4.30 9.05
N GLU A 240 3.32 -4.97 8.54
CA GLU A 240 3.97 -4.69 7.25
C GLU A 240 4.47 -3.22 7.17
N ALA A 241 5.09 -2.76 8.24
CA ALA A 241 5.52 -1.36 8.45
C ALA A 241 6.49 -0.83 7.37
N HIS A 242 7.14 -1.72 6.61
CA HIS A 242 8.00 -1.35 5.48
C HIS A 242 7.24 -0.59 4.38
N GLN A 243 5.90 -0.72 4.30
CA GLN A 243 5.06 -0.02 3.31
C GLN A 243 4.71 1.41 3.74
N LEU A 244 4.73 1.70 5.04
CA LEU A 244 4.20 2.94 5.58
C LEU A 244 4.86 4.21 5.01
N PRO A 245 6.21 4.30 4.86
CA PRO A 245 6.85 5.52 4.34
C PRO A 245 6.46 5.85 2.89
N GLU A 246 6.30 4.83 2.02
CA GLU A 246 5.89 5.05 0.63
C GLU A 246 4.42 5.48 0.55
N LEU A 247 3.57 4.84 1.34
CA LEU A 247 2.15 5.21 1.44
C LEU A 247 1.97 6.60 2.03
N ALA A 248 2.77 6.96 3.04
CA ALA A 248 2.76 8.29 3.63
C ALA A 248 3.16 9.37 2.60
N ALA A 249 4.19 9.12 1.80
CA ALA A 249 4.60 10.05 0.74
C ALA A 249 3.51 10.27 -0.32
N GLN A 250 2.74 9.22 -0.64
CA GLN A 250 1.57 9.36 -1.53
C GLN A 250 0.41 10.09 -0.85
N PHE A 251 0.23 9.88 0.44
CA PHE A 251 -0.90 10.41 1.22
C PHE A 251 -0.73 11.89 1.55
N PHE A 252 0.45 12.31 2.00
CA PHE A 252 0.80 13.72 2.24
C PHE A 252 1.11 14.49 0.95
N GLY A 253 1.12 13.79 -0.20
CA GLY A 253 1.24 14.39 -1.51
C GLY A 253 -0.09 14.90 -2.04
N GLU A 254 -0.01 15.73 -3.08
CA GLU A 254 -1.17 16.22 -3.82
C GLU A 254 -1.20 15.63 -5.22
N ALA A 255 -2.39 15.36 -5.73
CA ALA A 255 -2.55 14.86 -7.08
C ALA A 255 -3.77 15.49 -7.77
N VAL A 256 -3.60 15.80 -9.06
CA VAL A 256 -4.69 16.13 -9.97
C VAL A 256 -4.62 15.19 -11.17
N SER A 257 -5.73 14.56 -11.53
CA SER A 257 -5.78 13.64 -12.67
C SER A 257 -6.90 14.04 -13.63
N LEU A 258 -6.77 13.60 -14.88
CA LEU A 258 -7.85 13.74 -15.87
C LEU A 258 -9.16 13.16 -15.33
N ARG A 259 -9.08 12.04 -14.60
CA ARG A 259 -10.24 11.39 -14.02
C ARG A 259 -10.93 12.28 -12.97
N THR A 260 -10.18 12.87 -12.04
CA THR A 260 -10.77 13.75 -10.99
C THR A 260 -11.43 14.98 -11.59
N LEU A 261 -10.86 15.55 -12.67
CA LEU A 261 -11.46 16.67 -13.41
C LEU A 261 -12.74 16.26 -14.13
N THR A 262 -12.73 15.11 -14.81
CA THR A 262 -13.93 14.59 -15.49
C THR A 262 -15.04 14.23 -14.50
N GLU A 263 -14.70 13.61 -13.35
CA GLU A 263 -15.66 13.31 -12.28
C GLU A 263 -16.30 14.58 -11.71
N LEU A 264 -15.51 15.65 -11.51
CA LEU A 264 -16.06 16.95 -11.11
C LEU A 264 -17.12 17.45 -12.14
N CYS A 265 -16.80 17.40 -13.43
CA CYS A 265 -17.73 17.83 -14.49
C CYS A 265 -19.03 17.01 -14.51
N VAL A 266 -18.91 15.69 -14.32
CA VAL A 266 -20.06 14.78 -14.25
C VAL A 266 -20.93 15.09 -13.03
N ASP A 267 -20.32 15.32 -11.86
CA ASP A 267 -21.05 15.62 -10.63
C ASP A 267 -21.76 16.99 -10.73
N VAL A 268 -21.10 18.03 -11.29
CA VAL A 268 -21.73 19.35 -11.54
C VAL A 268 -22.97 19.21 -12.42
N LEU A 269 -22.89 18.43 -13.50
CA LEU A 269 -24.05 18.23 -14.39
C LEU A 269 -25.13 17.35 -13.74
N GLY A 270 -24.74 16.42 -12.88
CA GLY A 270 -25.67 15.59 -12.11
C GLY A 270 -26.49 16.42 -11.11
N GLU A 271 -25.86 17.36 -10.42
CA GLU A 271 -26.55 18.25 -9.47
C GLU A 271 -27.60 19.17 -10.14
N CYS A 272 -27.47 19.43 -11.44
CA CYS A 272 -28.48 20.17 -12.19
C CYS A 272 -29.86 19.47 -12.24
N ALA A 273 -29.94 18.18 -11.93
CA ALA A 273 -31.21 17.49 -11.81
C ALA A 273 -32.03 18.01 -10.62
N THR A 274 -31.37 18.48 -9.56
CA THR A 274 -32.01 19.02 -8.36
C THR A 274 -32.42 20.47 -8.53
N VAL A 275 -31.73 21.26 -9.40
CA VAL A 275 -31.97 22.69 -9.66
C VAL A 275 -31.97 22.95 -11.17
N ALA A 276 -33.13 22.77 -11.81
CA ALA A 276 -33.25 22.80 -13.27
C ALA A 276 -32.76 24.10 -13.94
N SER A 277 -32.81 25.23 -13.24
CA SER A 277 -32.30 26.51 -13.76
C SER A 277 -30.77 26.61 -13.80
N ALA A 278 -30.04 25.74 -13.07
CA ALA A 278 -28.60 25.79 -12.97
C ALA A 278 -27.90 25.30 -14.25
N LEU A 279 -28.54 24.41 -15.03
CA LEU A 279 -27.92 23.79 -16.20
C LEU A 279 -27.40 24.83 -17.22
N ALA A 280 -28.17 25.89 -17.47
CA ALA A 280 -27.79 26.91 -18.44
C ALA A 280 -26.49 27.66 -18.07
N SER A 281 -26.22 27.84 -16.77
CA SER A 281 -25.04 28.56 -16.29
C SER A 281 -23.79 27.70 -16.17
N VAL A 282 -23.93 26.39 -15.89
CA VAL A 282 -22.77 25.53 -15.60
C VAL A 282 -22.39 24.58 -16.73
N GLN A 283 -23.26 24.32 -17.72
CA GLN A 283 -23.06 23.35 -18.76
C GLN A 283 -21.82 23.63 -19.62
N GLU A 284 -21.69 24.88 -20.12
CA GLU A 284 -20.55 25.27 -20.94
C GLU A 284 -19.24 25.35 -20.14
N PRO A 285 -19.19 25.96 -18.93
CA PRO A 285 -17.99 25.89 -18.09
C PRO A 285 -17.53 24.46 -17.75
N ALA A 286 -18.44 23.56 -17.40
CA ALA A 286 -18.10 22.16 -17.12
C ALA A 286 -17.55 21.42 -18.36
N ARG A 287 -18.14 21.65 -19.54
CA ARG A 287 -17.60 21.12 -20.81
C ARG A 287 -16.22 21.67 -21.12
N ALA A 288 -15.99 22.96 -20.90
CA ALA A 288 -14.70 23.60 -21.14
C ALA A 288 -13.60 22.95 -20.28
N VAL A 289 -13.87 22.65 -19.00
CA VAL A 289 -12.92 21.93 -18.14
C VAL A 289 -12.59 20.52 -18.69
N ASP A 290 -13.59 19.74 -19.10
CA ASP A 290 -13.34 18.39 -19.67
C ASP A 290 -12.55 18.48 -20.98
N GLN A 291 -12.86 19.44 -21.86
CA GLN A 291 -12.17 19.64 -23.13
C GLN A 291 -10.72 20.09 -22.95
N THR A 292 -10.47 21.07 -22.08
CA THR A 292 -9.12 21.60 -21.82
C THR A 292 -8.26 20.55 -21.08
N ALA A 293 -8.84 19.78 -20.18
CA ALA A 293 -8.14 18.67 -19.52
C ALA A 293 -7.71 17.59 -20.53
N ARG A 294 -8.57 17.25 -21.50
CA ARG A 294 -8.21 16.32 -22.60
C ARG A 294 -7.17 16.92 -23.56
N ALA A 295 -7.24 18.22 -23.82
CA ALA A 295 -6.25 18.94 -24.63
C ALA A 295 -4.87 18.92 -23.97
N LEU A 296 -4.80 19.14 -22.64
CA LEU A 296 -3.56 19.00 -21.88
C LEU A 296 -2.99 17.58 -21.98
N ARG A 297 -3.85 16.53 -21.88
CA ARG A 297 -3.39 15.14 -22.08
C ARG A 297 -2.79 14.94 -23.47
N ALA A 298 -3.42 15.47 -24.50
CA ALA A 298 -2.92 15.37 -25.89
C ALA A 298 -1.61 16.14 -26.08
N ALA A 299 -1.45 17.31 -25.48
CA ALA A 299 -0.20 18.07 -25.51
C ALA A 299 0.97 17.30 -24.86
N MET A 300 0.68 16.40 -23.92
CA MET A 300 1.67 15.55 -23.25
C MET A 300 1.99 14.24 -23.98
N ASP A 301 1.40 13.93 -25.14
CA ASP A 301 1.56 12.63 -25.82
C ASP A 301 3.01 12.32 -26.25
N ALA A 302 3.81 13.33 -26.56
CA ALA A 302 5.21 13.16 -26.94
C ALA A 302 6.16 12.96 -25.73
N LEU A 303 5.66 13.13 -24.52
CA LEU A 303 6.46 13.00 -23.30
C LEU A 303 6.62 11.53 -22.89
N PRO A 304 7.68 11.17 -22.14
CA PRO A 304 7.79 9.85 -21.53
C PRO A 304 6.65 9.62 -20.52
N VAL A 305 6.41 8.35 -20.19
CA VAL A 305 5.33 7.94 -19.27
C VAL A 305 5.42 8.64 -17.91
N ARG A 306 6.64 8.95 -17.46
CA ARG A 306 6.90 9.69 -16.21
C ARG A 306 7.97 10.74 -16.43
N GLY A 307 7.89 11.84 -15.68
CA GLY A 307 8.91 12.90 -15.68
C GLY A 307 8.57 14.02 -14.72
N THR A 308 9.52 14.94 -14.55
CA THR A 308 9.36 16.12 -13.70
C THR A 308 8.43 17.15 -14.34
N ALA A 309 7.82 18.02 -13.52
CA ALA A 309 7.01 19.15 -13.99
C ALA A 309 7.81 20.06 -14.94
N ALA A 310 9.07 20.38 -14.59
CA ALA A 310 9.94 21.18 -15.43
C ALA A 310 10.12 20.58 -16.84
N ARG A 311 10.22 19.26 -16.94
CA ARG A 311 10.31 18.58 -18.25
C ARG A 311 9.00 18.68 -19.04
N ALA A 312 7.85 18.61 -18.37
CA ALA A 312 6.56 18.74 -19.03
C ALA A 312 6.36 20.16 -19.58
N LEU A 313 6.64 21.17 -18.76
CA LEU A 313 6.47 22.59 -19.12
C LEU A 313 7.48 23.09 -20.16
N ALA A 314 8.61 22.40 -20.34
CA ALA A 314 9.54 22.68 -21.42
C ALA A 314 9.01 22.27 -22.81
N ALA A 315 7.94 21.48 -22.89
CA ALA A 315 7.29 21.14 -24.17
C ALA A 315 6.35 22.26 -24.60
N VAL A 316 6.49 22.72 -25.85
CA VAL A 316 5.89 23.96 -26.40
C VAL A 316 4.37 24.04 -26.22
N ASP A 317 3.68 22.92 -26.32
CA ASP A 317 2.20 22.89 -26.29
C ASP A 317 1.62 22.65 -24.89
N VAL A 318 2.45 22.29 -23.90
CA VAL A 318 1.98 21.87 -22.57
C VAL A 318 1.60 23.09 -21.72
N GLU A 319 2.47 24.11 -21.65
CA GLU A 319 2.22 25.32 -20.84
C GLU A 319 0.93 26.05 -21.28
N PRO A 320 0.70 26.34 -22.59
CA PRO A 320 -0.56 26.96 -23.02
C PRO A 320 -1.80 26.09 -22.76
N ALA A 321 -1.69 24.76 -22.88
CA ALA A 321 -2.80 23.86 -22.57
C ALA A 321 -3.10 23.83 -21.07
N PHE A 322 -2.08 23.95 -20.24
CA PHE A 322 -2.20 24.02 -18.80
C PHE A 322 -2.89 25.34 -18.35
N ASP A 323 -2.49 26.48 -18.91
CA ASP A 323 -3.10 27.78 -18.64
C ASP A 323 -4.59 27.81 -19.05
N ASN A 324 -4.93 27.21 -20.20
CA ASN A 324 -6.32 27.08 -20.64
C ASN A 324 -7.16 26.24 -19.66
N LEU A 325 -6.58 25.19 -19.05
CA LEU A 325 -7.25 24.40 -18.02
C LEU A 325 -7.49 25.22 -16.74
N LEU A 326 -6.52 26.01 -16.30
CA LEU A 326 -6.67 26.91 -15.14
C LEU A 326 -7.77 27.95 -15.36
N LEU A 327 -7.82 28.55 -16.57
CA LEU A 327 -8.88 29.50 -16.94
C LEU A 327 -10.26 28.84 -16.96
N ALA A 328 -10.39 27.65 -17.55
CA ALA A 328 -11.66 26.92 -17.59
C ALA A 328 -12.16 26.56 -16.17
N LEU A 329 -11.26 26.16 -15.27
CA LEU A 329 -11.61 25.90 -13.86
C LEU A 329 -12.06 27.20 -13.15
N GLN A 330 -11.40 28.34 -13.41
CA GLN A 330 -11.79 29.63 -12.86
C GLN A 330 -13.21 30.03 -13.32
N ASP A 331 -13.54 29.78 -14.58
CA ASP A 331 -14.87 30.08 -15.12
C ASP A 331 -15.94 29.17 -14.51
N LEU A 332 -15.61 27.89 -14.31
CA LEU A 332 -16.50 26.95 -13.61
C LEU A 332 -16.73 27.37 -12.15
N ILE A 333 -15.68 27.78 -11.41
CA ILE A 333 -15.79 28.28 -10.04
C ILE A 333 -16.72 29.49 -9.98
N ARG A 334 -16.57 30.47 -10.92
CA ARG A 334 -17.45 31.65 -10.99
C ARG A 334 -18.90 31.26 -11.29
N ALA A 335 -19.12 30.28 -12.17
CA ALA A 335 -20.46 29.80 -12.49
C ALA A 335 -21.14 29.06 -11.33
N LEU A 336 -20.38 28.36 -10.51
CA LEU A 336 -20.87 27.64 -9.34
C LEU A 336 -21.12 28.54 -8.12
N ALA A 337 -20.39 29.65 -8.00
CA ALA A 337 -20.46 30.54 -6.83
C ALA A 337 -21.90 30.95 -6.43
N PRO A 338 -22.79 31.40 -7.34
CA PRO A 338 -24.16 31.78 -7.00
C PRO A 338 -25.07 30.59 -6.68
N LEU A 339 -24.65 29.35 -6.97
CA LEU A 339 -25.45 28.15 -6.79
C LEU A 339 -25.14 27.42 -5.47
N ARG A 340 -24.13 27.83 -4.72
CA ARG A 340 -23.64 27.17 -3.50
C ARG A 340 -24.75 26.95 -2.46
N GLU A 341 -25.62 27.96 -2.28
CA GLU A 341 -26.71 27.89 -1.32
C GLU A 341 -27.95 27.15 -1.86
N ALA A 342 -28.00 26.88 -3.18
CA ALA A 342 -29.14 26.24 -3.81
C ALA A 342 -29.22 24.74 -3.52
N ALA A 343 -28.05 24.06 -3.42
CA ALA A 343 -27.95 22.66 -3.01
C ALA A 343 -26.55 22.35 -2.48
N ALA A 344 -26.45 21.47 -1.49
CA ALA A 344 -25.19 21.04 -0.89
C ALA A 344 -24.20 20.43 -1.92
N GLY A 345 -24.71 19.83 -2.99
CA GLY A 345 -23.90 19.30 -4.08
C GLY A 345 -23.17 20.38 -4.86
N PHE A 346 -23.79 21.53 -5.10
CA PHE A 346 -23.11 22.65 -5.77
C PHE A 346 -22.04 23.30 -4.90
N ASP A 347 -22.26 23.41 -3.59
CA ASP A 347 -21.22 23.89 -2.67
C ASP A 347 -20.01 22.94 -2.66
N SER A 348 -20.24 21.63 -2.59
CA SER A 348 -19.20 20.61 -2.70
C SER A 348 -18.44 20.69 -4.04
N CYS A 349 -19.14 20.86 -5.16
CA CYS A 349 -18.52 21.01 -6.47
C CYS A 349 -17.68 22.28 -6.58
N HIS A 350 -18.16 23.40 -6.03
CA HIS A 350 -17.43 24.66 -5.97
C HIS A 350 -16.12 24.52 -5.17
N LEU A 351 -16.20 23.91 -3.99
CA LEU A 351 -15.02 23.68 -3.15
C LEU A 351 -14.00 22.78 -3.87
N ARG A 352 -14.47 21.70 -4.49
CA ARG A 352 -13.61 20.78 -5.27
C ARG A 352 -12.92 21.47 -6.44
N ALA A 353 -13.65 22.28 -7.21
CA ALA A 353 -13.09 23.05 -8.31
C ALA A 353 -12.00 23.99 -7.83
N THR A 354 -12.24 24.68 -6.71
CA THR A 354 -11.27 25.59 -6.07
C THR A 354 -10.01 24.85 -5.61
N VAL A 355 -10.17 23.70 -4.94
CA VAL A 355 -9.03 22.86 -4.49
C VAL A 355 -8.24 22.33 -5.66
N LEU A 356 -8.90 21.82 -6.71
CA LEU A 356 -8.21 21.30 -7.90
C LEU A 356 -7.41 22.40 -8.62
N ARG A 357 -7.99 23.60 -8.75
CA ARG A 357 -7.30 24.75 -9.33
C ARG A 357 -6.06 25.12 -8.51
N ARG A 358 -6.18 25.24 -7.17
CA ARG A 358 -5.06 25.54 -6.28
C ARG A 358 -3.95 24.48 -6.35
N ARG A 359 -4.31 23.18 -6.41
CA ARG A 359 -3.35 22.11 -6.59
C ARG A 359 -2.61 22.18 -7.92
N LEU A 360 -3.28 22.56 -9.02
CA LEU A 360 -2.65 22.79 -10.30
C LEU A 360 -1.71 23.98 -10.26
N GLU A 361 -2.11 25.10 -9.66
CA GLU A 361 -1.26 26.30 -9.48
C GLU A 361 0.02 25.96 -8.70
N ARG A 362 -0.10 25.20 -7.60
CA ARG A 362 1.04 24.74 -6.82
C ARG A 362 1.93 23.72 -7.55
N TRP A 363 1.42 23.05 -8.57
CA TRP A 363 2.24 22.13 -9.37
C TRP A 363 3.23 22.84 -10.30
N LEU A 364 3.07 24.14 -10.53
CA LEU A 364 4.00 24.95 -11.30
C LEU A 364 5.30 25.19 -10.52
N PRO A 365 6.47 25.11 -11.16
CA PRO A 365 7.76 25.40 -10.53
C PRO A 365 7.81 26.85 -10.01
N GLY A 366 8.22 27.04 -8.76
CA GLY A 366 8.31 28.37 -8.13
C GLY A 366 7.05 28.82 -7.39
N ALA A 367 5.98 28.04 -7.40
CA ALA A 367 4.77 28.35 -6.64
C ALA A 367 5.00 28.31 -5.10
N ASP A 368 6.00 27.55 -4.64
CA ASP A 368 6.35 27.47 -3.20
C ASP A 368 6.88 28.81 -2.61
N GLN A 369 7.11 29.85 -3.44
CA GLN A 369 7.50 31.18 -2.97
C GLN A 369 6.28 32.04 -2.57
N PHE A 370 5.07 31.56 -2.81
CA PHE A 370 3.80 32.24 -2.49
C PHE A 370 3.05 31.44 -1.43
N GLU A 371 3.73 30.97 -0.39
CA GLU A 371 3.02 30.38 0.76
C GLU A 371 2.31 31.47 1.56
N ASP A 372 0.99 31.30 1.60
CA ASP A 372 0.03 31.71 2.60
C ASP A 372 0.03 33.18 3.05
N ALA A 373 -0.54 34.03 2.22
CA ALA A 373 -1.39 35.08 2.76
C ALA A 373 -2.84 34.54 2.68
N ASP A 374 -3.35 34.00 3.77
CA ASP A 374 -4.79 33.80 3.93
C ASP A 374 -5.42 35.18 4.01
N PRO A 375 -6.24 35.61 3.00
CA PRO A 375 -6.83 36.95 3.02
C PRO A 375 -7.86 37.15 4.15
N PHE A 376 -8.08 36.12 4.99
CA PHE A 376 -9.09 36.12 6.05
C PHE A 376 -8.55 35.90 7.47
N ASP A 377 -7.20 35.87 7.69
CA ASP A 377 -6.66 35.88 9.05
C ASP A 377 -6.26 37.31 9.49
N PRO A 378 -7.04 37.98 10.36
CA PRO A 378 -6.74 39.34 10.82
C PRO A 378 -5.74 39.41 12.00
N THR A 379 -4.94 38.40 12.27
CA THR A 379 -4.08 38.29 13.46
C THR A 379 -2.59 38.16 13.19
N GLU A 380 -2.05 38.67 12.08
CA GLU A 380 -0.61 38.81 11.92
C GLU A 380 -0.12 40.22 12.25
N ASP A 381 -0.11 40.56 13.55
CA ASP A 381 0.84 41.52 14.10
C ASP A 381 1.68 40.83 15.19
N ASP A 382 3.01 40.80 14.96
CA ASP A 382 4.08 40.49 15.93
C ASP A 382 4.19 39.05 16.49
N ILE A 383 4.77 38.10 15.75
CA ILE A 383 5.67 37.10 16.37
C ILE A 383 6.87 36.84 15.45
N SER A 384 8.03 37.27 15.93
CA SER A 384 9.46 36.95 15.65
C SER A 384 9.76 35.97 14.49
N ALA A 385 10.45 36.50 13.50
CA ALA A 385 11.08 35.84 12.36
C ALA A 385 12.29 34.95 12.74
N ASP A 386 12.10 33.94 13.59
CA ASP A 386 13.18 33.01 13.92
C ASP A 386 12.59 31.64 14.26
N VAL A 387 12.28 30.86 13.31
CA VAL A 387 12.26 29.40 13.13
C VAL A 387 11.37 29.10 11.91
N ARG A 388 11.82 29.45 10.73
CA ARG A 388 11.25 28.80 9.53
C ARG A 388 11.80 27.40 9.49
N GLU A 389 10.98 26.41 9.80
CA GLU A 389 11.28 25.03 9.46
C GLU A 389 11.57 24.95 7.95
N PRO A 390 12.55 24.15 7.51
CA PRO A 390 12.87 24.03 6.10
C PRO A 390 11.60 23.55 5.39
N VAL A 391 11.11 24.37 4.46
CA VAL A 391 10.01 24.03 3.55
C VAL A 391 10.25 22.60 3.05
N ASP A 392 9.33 21.69 3.33
CA ASP A 392 9.45 20.28 2.97
C ASP A 392 9.73 20.16 1.46
N ALA A 393 10.94 19.72 1.13
CA ALA A 393 11.35 19.57 -0.26
C ALA A 393 10.40 18.58 -0.95
N SER A 394 9.57 19.07 -1.87
CA SER A 394 8.61 18.29 -2.65
C SER A 394 9.07 18.11 -4.08
N VAL A 395 8.66 17.02 -4.70
CA VAL A 395 8.88 16.75 -6.12
C VAL A 395 7.59 16.95 -6.89
N PHE A 396 7.67 17.77 -7.92
CA PHE A 396 6.58 18.00 -8.87
C PHE A 396 6.83 17.13 -10.10
N TRP A 397 5.92 16.23 -10.37
CA TRP A 397 6.09 15.25 -11.42
C TRP A 397 4.75 14.83 -12.04
N TYR A 398 4.82 14.15 -13.17
CA TYR A 398 3.64 13.62 -13.86
C TYR A 398 3.80 12.13 -14.19
N GLU A 399 2.66 11.48 -14.33
CA GLU A 399 2.53 10.12 -14.85
C GLU A 399 1.45 10.09 -15.93
N LEU A 400 1.78 9.51 -17.09
CA LEU A 400 0.86 9.33 -18.20
C LEU A 400 0.35 7.90 -18.26
N THR A 401 -0.95 7.76 -18.51
CA THR A 401 -1.57 6.50 -18.88
C THR A 401 -2.04 6.55 -20.32
N ALA A 402 -2.49 5.41 -20.89
CA ALA A 402 -2.97 5.36 -22.26
C ALA A 402 -4.07 6.43 -22.55
N ARG A 403 -4.88 6.79 -21.56
CA ARG A 403 -6.03 7.71 -21.73
C ARG A 403 -6.09 8.85 -20.72
N GLY A 404 -5.08 9.00 -19.88
CA GLY A 404 -5.12 10.00 -18.82
C GLY A 404 -3.75 10.49 -18.39
N PHE A 405 -3.76 11.47 -17.50
CA PHE A 405 -2.58 11.94 -16.79
C PHE A 405 -2.85 12.01 -15.30
N ARG A 406 -1.78 12.04 -14.53
CA ARG A 406 -1.75 12.40 -13.12
C ARG A 406 -0.61 13.37 -12.90
N LEU A 407 -0.90 14.57 -12.42
CA LEU A 407 0.06 15.58 -11.98
C LEU A 407 0.18 15.46 -10.47
N GLN A 408 1.39 15.37 -9.95
CA GLN A 408 1.62 15.04 -8.54
C GLN A 408 2.67 15.95 -7.91
N ARG A 409 2.41 16.35 -6.67
CA ARG A 409 3.38 16.90 -5.74
C ARG A 409 3.60 15.86 -4.66
N THR A 410 4.84 15.39 -4.48
CA THR A 410 5.17 14.34 -3.51
C THR A 410 6.25 14.84 -2.56
N PRO A 411 6.04 14.84 -1.23
CA PRO A 411 7.06 15.19 -0.26
C PRO A 411 8.21 14.17 -0.31
N LEU A 412 9.44 14.63 -0.24
CA LEU A 412 10.63 13.77 -0.21
C LEU A 412 10.83 13.09 1.13
N ASP A 413 10.50 13.79 2.20
CA ASP A 413 10.60 13.31 3.56
C ASP A 413 9.22 13.35 4.25
N VAL A 414 8.84 12.23 4.82
CA VAL A 414 7.61 12.06 5.59
C VAL A 414 7.90 11.72 7.05
N SER A 415 9.17 11.75 7.43
CA SER A 415 9.59 11.40 8.78
C SER A 415 9.12 12.42 9.82
N GLY A 416 9.07 13.70 9.46
CA GLY A 416 8.60 14.80 10.32
C GLY A 416 7.14 14.61 10.74
N PRO A 417 6.17 14.57 9.83
CA PRO A 417 4.76 14.32 10.14
C PRO A 417 4.53 13.03 10.95
N LEU A 418 5.18 11.92 10.57
CA LEU A 418 5.06 10.65 11.31
C LEU A 418 5.61 10.76 12.74
N ARG A 419 6.72 11.46 12.93
CA ARG A 419 7.32 11.73 14.24
C ARG A 419 6.39 12.58 15.10
N ALA A 420 5.96 13.72 14.58
CA ALA A 420 5.12 14.67 15.31
C ALA A 420 3.83 14.01 15.83
N HIS A 421 3.19 13.17 15.01
CA HIS A 421 2.01 12.45 15.44
C HIS A 421 2.32 11.42 16.53
N ARG A 422 3.38 10.63 16.36
CA ARG A 422 3.80 9.63 17.36
C ARG A 422 4.07 10.27 18.72
N GLU A 423 4.81 11.37 18.74
CA GLU A 423 5.16 12.08 19.97
C GLU A 423 3.94 12.68 20.67
N ARG A 424 3.02 13.27 19.90
CA ARG A 424 1.75 13.81 20.43
C ARG A 424 0.83 12.73 21.02
N SER A 425 0.87 11.52 20.49
CA SER A 425 -0.03 10.44 20.93
C SER A 425 0.30 9.89 22.30
N HIS A 426 1.55 10.02 22.79
CA HIS A 426 2.06 9.42 24.03
C HIS A 426 1.72 7.93 24.18
N ALA A 427 1.61 7.21 23.07
CA ALA A 427 1.22 5.81 22.99
C ALA A 427 2.42 4.91 22.71
N ALA A 428 2.26 3.61 22.93
CA ALA A 428 3.18 2.62 22.40
C ALA A 428 3.02 2.50 20.89
N TRP A 429 4.14 2.44 20.15
CA TRP A 429 4.14 2.25 18.71
C TRP A 429 4.95 1.02 18.34
N ILE A 430 4.29 0.03 17.78
CA ILE A 430 4.87 -1.24 17.38
C ILE A 430 4.89 -1.30 15.86
N PHE A 431 6.08 -1.20 15.26
CA PHE A 431 6.30 -1.36 13.83
C PHE A 431 6.84 -2.76 13.58
N THR A 432 6.05 -3.60 12.92
CA THR A 432 6.43 -4.99 12.64
C THR A 432 6.34 -5.33 11.15
N SER A 433 7.25 -6.17 10.70
CA SER A 433 7.24 -6.72 9.34
C SER A 433 8.08 -8.00 9.29
N ALA A 434 7.91 -8.78 8.23
CA ALA A 434 8.85 -9.86 7.91
C ALA A 434 10.18 -9.34 7.31
N THR A 435 10.19 -8.09 6.84
CA THR A 435 11.29 -7.48 6.08
C THR A 435 11.41 -6.01 6.42
N LEU A 436 12.16 -5.68 7.47
CA LEU A 436 12.34 -4.32 7.95
C LEU A 436 13.81 -3.95 8.14
N ALA A 437 14.61 -4.92 8.61
CA ALA A 437 16.05 -4.76 8.82
C ALA A 437 16.86 -5.09 7.55
N VAL A 438 17.98 -4.39 7.37
CA VAL A 438 18.97 -4.64 6.32
C VAL A 438 20.30 -4.99 6.96
N ALA A 439 20.84 -6.16 6.67
CA ALA A 439 22.05 -6.71 7.30
C ALA A 439 22.01 -6.59 8.84
N GLY A 440 20.89 -6.90 9.46
CA GLY A 440 20.70 -6.85 10.92
C GLY A 440 20.50 -5.46 11.52
N SER A 441 20.28 -4.40 10.73
CA SER A 441 20.12 -3.03 11.21
C SER A 441 18.78 -2.42 10.78
N PHE A 442 18.09 -1.75 11.68
CA PHE A 442 16.86 -0.98 11.41
C PHE A 442 17.10 0.47 10.98
N ARG A 443 18.36 0.90 10.86
CA ARG A 443 18.72 2.31 10.61
C ARG A 443 17.96 2.93 9.43
N HIS A 444 17.78 2.19 8.33
CA HIS A 444 17.05 2.69 7.16
C HIS A 444 15.56 2.89 7.48
N ALA A 445 14.92 1.90 8.08
CA ALA A 445 13.52 1.97 8.46
C ALA A 445 13.26 3.06 9.51
N ALA A 446 14.11 3.14 10.54
CA ALA A 446 14.01 4.14 11.61
C ALA A 446 14.07 5.56 11.04
N ARG A 447 15.05 5.84 10.15
CA ARG A 447 15.17 7.15 9.48
C ARG A 447 13.90 7.50 8.70
N ARG A 448 13.38 6.57 7.88
CA ARG A 448 12.20 6.82 7.04
C ARG A 448 10.90 6.95 7.83
N LEU A 449 10.81 6.34 9.00
CA LEU A 449 9.68 6.44 9.91
C LEU A 449 9.82 7.58 10.93
N GLY A 450 10.91 8.36 10.88
CA GLY A 450 11.18 9.44 11.82
C GLY A 450 11.40 8.95 13.25
N ILE A 451 12.04 7.79 13.44
CA ILE A 451 12.24 7.16 14.75
C ILE A 451 13.69 7.37 15.17
N ASP A 452 13.90 8.13 16.24
CA ASP A 452 15.24 8.40 16.79
C ASP A 452 15.67 7.35 17.81
N HIS A 453 14.70 6.87 18.61
CA HIS A 453 14.92 5.87 19.64
C HIS A 453 13.82 4.81 19.59
N ALA A 454 14.22 3.56 19.53
CA ALA A 454 13.31 2.42 19.58
C ALA A 454 13.97 1.24 20.28
N ARG A 455 13.16 0.39 20.88
CA ARG A 455 13.59 -0.99 21.17
C ARG A 455 13.64 -1.74 19.84
N GLU A 456 14.66 -2.54 19.62
CA GLU A 456 14.85 -3.31 18.41
C GLU A 456 14.79 -4.81 18.69
N LEU A 457 14.07 -5.56 17.83
CA LEU A 457 13.98 -7.00 17.91
C LEU A 457 14.05 -7.63 16.51
N ILE A 458 14.94 -8.60 16.33
CA ILE A 458 15.00 -9.44 15.13
C ILE A 458 14.78 -10.88 15.54
N GLU A 459 13.64 -11.44 15.10
CA GLU A 459 13.32 -12.84 15.27
C GLU A 459 13.41 -13.57 13.92
N PRO A 460 14.29 -14.56 13.80
CA PRO A 460 14.41 -15.33 12.57
C PRO A 460 13.13 -16.13 12.29
N SER A 461 12.95 -16.53 11.04
CA SER A 461 11.91 -17.48 10.67
C SER A 461 12.10 -18.80 11.42
N PRO A 462 11.02 -19.43 11.93
CA PRO A 462 11.11 -20.72 12.62
C PRO A 462 11.38 -21.90 11.69
N PHE A 463 11.35 -21.68 10.38
CA PHE A 463 11.54 -22.72 9.37
C PHE A 463 13.01 -23.14 9.25
N ASP A 464 13.26 -24.43 8.99
CA ASP A 464 14.60 -24.96 8.72
C ASP A 464 15.01 -24.70 7.27
N TRP A 465 15.42 -23.45 7.02
CA TRP A 465 15.86 -23.01 5.68
C TRP A 465 17.03 -23.83 5.12
N GLN A 466 17.84 -24.44 5.97
CA GLN A 466 18.97 -25.25 5.51
C GLN A 466 18.53 -26.58 4.89
N GLN A 467 17.39 -27.12 5.34
CA GLN A 467 16.82 -28.35 4.81
C GLN A 467 15.69 -28.11 3.81
N GLN A 468 14.88 -27.09 4.05
CA GLN A 468 13.69 -26.80 3.25
C GLN A 468 13.98 -26.02 1.96
N ALA A 469 15.11 -25.32 1.88
CA ALA A 469 15.36 -24.43 0.75
C ALA A 469 16.80 -24.52 0.22
N LEU A 470 16.94 -24.26 -1.08
CA LEU A 470 18.22 -24.16 -1.78
C LEU A 470 18.26 -22.86 -2.58
N CYS A 471 19.36 -22.12 -2.50
CA CYS A 471 19.59 -20.95 -3.34
C CYS A 471 20.46 -21.31 -4.55
N TYR A 472 19.89 -21.21 -5.74
CA TYR A 472 20.60 -21.41 -6.99
C TYR A 472 21.06 -20.07 -7.56
N LEU A 473 22.38 -19.91 -7.73
CA LEU A 473 23.02 -18.76 -8.32
C LEU A 473 23.70 -19.19 -9.64
N PRO A 474 23.09 -19.02 -10.80
CA PRO A 474 23.67 -19.39 -12.10
C PRO A 474 25.04 -18.75 -12.32
N ARG A 475 26.02 -19.53 -12.79
CA ARG A 475 27.42 -19.03 -12.91
C ARG A 475 27.69 -18.22 -14.17
N GLN A 476 26.98 -18.51 -15.24
CA GLN A 476 27.28 -18.01 -16.59
C GLN A 476 26.15 -17.11 -17.11
N LEU A 477 25.84 -16.06 -16.39
CA LEU A 477 24.88 -15.05 -16.87
C LEU A 477 25.63 -13.80 -17.34
N PRO A 478 25.20 -13.21 -18.45
CA PRO A 478 25.73 -11.94 -18.92
C PRO A 478 25.34 -10.77 -17.99
N GLU A 479 25.93 -9.59 -18.21
CA GLU A 479 25.53 -8.39 -17.48
C GLU A 479 24.06 -8.04 -17.75
N PRO A 480 23.28 -7.61 -16.73
CA PRO A 480 21.85 -7.34 -16.84
C PRO A 480 21.43 -6.25 -17.85
N SER A 481 22.38 -5.47 -18.33
CA SER A 481 22.19 -4.42 -19.35
C SER A 481 22.19 -4.96 -20.79
N LEU A 482 22.67 -6.17 -21.02
CA LEU A 482 22.76 -6.76 -22.35
C LEU A 482 21.39 -7.21 -22.86
N ARG A 483 21.19 -7.15 -24.19
CA ARG A 483 19.90 -7.46 -24.82
C ARG A 483 19.49 -8.91 -24.64
N ASP A 484 20.43 -9.85 -24.64
CA ASP A 484 20.18 -11.29 -24.56
C ASP A 484 20.04 -11.77 -23.12
N TYR A 485 20.04 -10.84 -22.15
CA TYR A 485 20.02 -11.19 -20.72
C TYR A 485 18.81 -12.05 -20.34
N THR A 486 17.62 -11.65 -20.75
CA THR A 486 16.38 -12.40 -20.44
C THR A 486 16.40 -13.81 -21.03
N HIS A 487 16.89 -13.96 -22.27
CA HIS A 487 17.07 -15.28 -22.90
C HIS A 487 18.04 -16.17 -22.11
N SER A 488 19.17 -15.60 -21.67
CA SER A 488 20.15 -16.33 -20.85
C SER A 488 19.59 -16.71 -19.49
N VAL A 489 18.80 -15.84 -18.86
CA VAL A 489 18.08 -16.14 -17.61
C VAL A 489 17.13 -17.32 -17.81
N ILE A 490 16.28 -17.29 -18.84
CA ILE A 490 15.34 -18.38 -19.08
C ILE A 490 16.08 -19.68 -19.39
N ALA A 491 17.16 -19.65 -20.17
CA ALA A 491 17.98 -20.83 -20.44
C ALA A 491 18.55 -21.45 -19.14
N ALA A 492 19.02 -20.63 -18.20
CA ALA A 492 19.52 -21.07 -16.90
C ALA A 492 18.42 -21.58 -15.94
N VAL A 493 17.19 -21.07 -16.08
CA VAL A 493 16.03 -21.43 -15.26
C VAL A 493 15.32 -22.69 -15.77
N LEU A 494 15.35 -22.98 -17.06
CA LEU A 494 14.66 -24.14 -17.66
C LEU A 494 15.00 -25.49 -16.99
N PRO A 495 16.26 -25.82 -16.64
CA PRO A 495 16.58 -27.04 -15.89
C PRO A 495 15.89 -27.08 -14.52
N VAL A 496 15.79 -25.94 -13.84
CA VAL A 496 15.12 -25.81 -12.53
C VAL A 496 13.62 -26.08 -12.68
N LEU A 497 12.97 -25.49 -13.72
CA LEU A 497 11.55 -25.71 -13.98
C LEU A 497 11.25 -27.19 -14.34
N ARG A 498 12.19 -27.87 -15.00
CA ARG A 498 12.06 -29.31 -15.27
C ARG A 498 12.15 -30.13 -13.99
N ALA A 499 13.11 -29.81 -13.13
CA ALA A 499 13.30 -30.50 -11.85
C ALA A 499 12.10 -30.32 -10.90
N SER A 500 11.49 -29.13 -10.89
CA SER A 500 10.32 -28.81 -10.06
C SER A 500 8.99 -29.20 -10.71
N ASN A 501 8.98 -29.64 -11.97
CA ASN A 501 7.76 -29.84 -12.77
C ASN A 501 6.87 -28.58 -12.83
N GLY A 502 7.45 -27.43 -13.17
CA GLY A 502 6.79 -26.12 -13.10
C GLY A 502 6.77 -25.58 -11.68
N ARG A 503 5.59 -25.34 -11.10
CA ARG A 503 5.37 -24.85 -9.73
C ARG A 503 6.23 -23.64 -9.39
N ALA A 504 6.29 -22.67 -10.30
CA ALA A 504 7.26 -21.60 -10.25
C ALA A 504 6.62 -20.21 -10.31
N PHE A 505 7.23 -19.27 -9.62
CA PHE A 505 6.93 -17.86 -9.73
C PHE A 505 8.18 -17.10 -10.18
N LEU A 506 8.13 -16.54 -11.39
CA LEU A 506 9.20 -15.78 -12.01
C LEU A 506 8.92 -14.29 -11.87
N LEU A 507 9.79 -13.58 -11.18
CA LEU A 507 9.72 -12.15 -10.92
C LEU A 507 10.71 -11.39 -11.80
N PHE A 508 10.17 -10.54 -12.67
CA PHE A 508 10.94 -9.71 -13.60
C PHE A 508 11.01 -8.25 -13.14
N ALA A 509 12.13 -7.62 -13.40
CA ALA A 509 12.35 -6.20 -13.11
C ALA A 509 11.53 -5.26 -14.01
N SER A 510 11.02 -5.73 -15.15
CA SER A 510 10.24 -4.92 -16.09
C SER A 510 9.21 -5.74 -16.87
N HIS A 511 8.15 -5.06 -17.32
CA HIS A 511 7.15 -5.67 -18.23
C HIS A 511 7.74 -6.08 -19.59
N ARG A 512 8.83 -5.45 -20.01
CA ARG A 512 9.55 -5.86 -21.22
C ARG A 512 10.19 -7.24 -21.01
N ALA A 513 10.98 -7.41 -19.94
CA ALA A 513 11.60 -8.68 -19.61
C ALA A 513 10.57 -9.80 -19.40
N LEU A 514 9.43 -9.47 -18.78
CA LEU A 514 8.32 -10.40 -18.60
C LEU A 514 7.78 -10.91 -19.95
N ARG A 515 7.57 -10.02 -20.94
CA ARG A 515 7.09 -10.41 -22.27
C ARG A 515 8.14 -11.22 -23.04
N GLU A 516 9.40 -10.81 -23.01
CA GLU A 516 10.51 -11.57 -23.62
C GLU A 516 10.60 -12.99 -23.00
N ALA A 517 10.41 -13.12 -21.68
CA ALA A 517 10.39 -14.40 -21.00
C ALA A 517 9.17 -15.26 -21.39
N GLN A 518 8.00 -14.66 -21.54
CA GLN A 518 6.80 -15.33 -22.04
C GLN A 518 7.04 -15.94 -23.42
N ASP A 519 7.69 -15.18 -24.32
CA ASP A 519 8.02 -15.66 -25.67
C ASP A 519 9.02 -16.82 -25.63
N CYS A 520 10.03 -16.76 -24.77
CA CYS A 520 11.01 -17.84 -24.56
C CYS A 520 10.40 -19.12 -23.97
N LEU A 521 9.32 -19.00 -23.22
CA LEU A 521 8.63 -20.10 -22.56
C LEU A 521 7.46 -20.67 -23.40
N GLN A 522 7.28 -20.21 -24.65
CA GLN A 522 6.28 -20.83 -25.54
C GLN A 522 6.63 -22.30 -25.81
N GLY A 523 5.61 -23.15 -25.70
CA GLY A 523 5.77 -24.59 -25.98
C GLY A 523 6.31 -25.43 -24.81
N VAL A 524 6.50 -24.84 -23.62
CA VAL A 524 6.79 -25.63 -22.41
C VAL A 524 5.57 -26.45 -21.96
N PRO A 525 5.76 -27.58 -21.28
CA PRO A 525 4.65 -28.48 -20.92
C PRO A 525 3.76 -27.96 -19.78
N TRP A 526 4.13 -26.86 -19.12
CA TRP A 526 3.39 -26.29 -17.98
C TRP A 526 2.51 -25.14 -18.44
N PRO A 527 1.33 -24.93 -17.81
CA PRO A 527 0.51 -23.78 -18.07
C PRO A 527 1.21 -22.48 -17.62
N LEU A 528 1.20 -21.46 -18.48
CA LEU A 528 1.77 -20.15 -18.20
C LEU A 528 0.67 -19.19 -17.73
N PHE A 529 0.90 -18.55 -16.60
CA PHE A 529 0.04 -17.52 -16.02
C PHE A 529 0.79 -16.19 -16.07
N VAL A 530 0.30 -15.24 -16.88
CA VAL A 530 1.05 -14.01 -17.15
C VAL A 530 0.29 -12.82 -16.57
N GLN A 531 0.97 -12.00 -15.78
CA GLN A 531 0.42 -10.77 -15.23
C GLN A 531 -0.18 -9.90 -16.34
N GLY A 532 -1.46 -9.50 -16.16
CA GLY A 532 -2.18 -8.64 -17.08
C GLY A 532 -2.99 -9.38 -18.16
N SER A 533 -2.93 -10.70 -18.23
CA SER A 533 -3.79 -11.49 -19.13
C SER A 533 -5.23 -11.61 -18.63
N GLU A 534 -5.43 -11.51 -17.33
CA GLU A 534 -6.73 -11.59 -16.65
C GLU A 534 -6.67 -10.87 -15.29
N PRO A 535 -7.81 -10.64 -14.60
CA PRO A 535 -7.82 -10.05 -13.26
C PRO A 535 -6.94 -10.85 -12.29
N ARG A 536 -6.22 -10.14 -11.42
CA ARG A 536 -5.19 -10.73 -10.54
C ARG A 536 -5.69 -11.90 -9.70
N HIS A 537 -6.88 -11.79 -9.11
CA HIS A 537 -7.45 -12.83 -8.25
C HIS A 537 -7.73 -14.11 -9.04
N ALA A 538 -8.31 -13.99 -10.25
CA ALA A 538 -8.60 -15.12 -11.13
C ALA A 538 -7.31 -15.80 -11.60
N LEU A 539 -6.29 -15.01 -11.97
CA LEU A 539 -4.97 -15.50 -12.36
C LEU A 539 -4.34 -16.35 -11.24
N LEU A 540 -4.35 -15.83 -10.01
CA LEU A 540 -3.77 -16.52 -8.86
C LEU A 540 -4.57 -17.77 -8.46
N GLN A 541 -5.88 -17.73 -8.56
CA GLN A 541 -6.73 -18.89 -8.30
C GLN A 541 -6.42 -20.02 -9.29
N ARG A 542 -6.44 -19.72 -10.59
CA ARG A 542 -6.11 -20.69 -11.65
C ARG A 542 -4.69 -21.22 -11.54
N PHE A 543 -3.74 -20.38 -11.16
CA PHE A 543 -2.36 -20.81 -10.89
C PHE A 543 -2.32 -21.86 -9.76
N ARG A 544 -3.00 -21.61 -8.64
CA ARG A 544 -3.08 -22.57 -7.52
C ARG A 544 -3.74 -23.89 -7.95
N GLU A 545 -4.85 -23.80 -8.68
CA GLU A 545 -5.62 -24.97 -9.15
C GLU A 545 -4.84 -25.81 -10.17
N SER A 546 -3.91 -25.22 -10.90
CA SER A 546 -3.11 -25.93 -11.91
C SER A 546 -2.13 -26.94 -11.31
N GLY A 547 -1.66 -26.72 -10.08
CA GLY A 547 -0.74 -27.58 -9.36
C GLY A 547 0.69 -27.65 -9.93
N ASN A 548 0.91 -27.23 -11.19
CA ASN A 548 2.22 -27.23 -11.85
C ASN A 548 2.44 -26.01 -12.76
N GLY A 549 1.72 -24.93 -12.54
CA GLY A 549 1.82 -23.72 -13.34
C GLY A 549 3.14 -22.97 -13.18
N VAL A 550 3.41 -22.09 -14.15
CA VAL A 550 4.49 -21.10 -14.10
C VAL A 550 3.85 -19.71 -14.16
N LEU A 551 3.99 -18.96 -13.07
CA LEU A 551 3.46 -17.59 -12.92
C LEU A 551 4.56 -16.60 -13.28
N LEU A 552 4.27 -15.67 -14.20
CA LEU A 552 5.15 -14.59 -14.59
C LEU A 552 4.60 -13.25 -14.09
N GLY A 553 5.39 -12.52 -13.31
CA GLY A 553 4.98 -11.24 -12.74
C GLY A 553 6.13 -10.23 -12.62
N THR A 554 5.77 -8.99 -12.32
CA THR A 554 6.72 -7.92 -12.00
C THR A 554 6.65 -7.56 -10.51
N ALA A 555 7.33 -6.50 -10.09
CA ALA A 555 7.37 -6.03 -8.70
C ALA A 555 5.98 -5.88 -8.05
N SER A 556 4.96 -5.44 -8.80
CA SER A 556 3.58 -5.31 -8.28
C SER A 556 2.92 -6.64 -7.93
N PHE A 557 3.41 -7.76 -8.48
CA PHE A 557 2.98 -9.12 -8.09
C PHE A 557 3.77 -9.68 -6.90
N ARG A 558 4.92 -9.08 -6.56
CA ARG A 558 5.70 -9.48 -5.39
C ARG A 558 4.92 -9.29 -4.08
N GLU A 559 4.11 -8.23 -4.00
CA GLU A 559 3.29 -7.93 -2.83
C GLU A 559 1.90 -8.58 -2.95
N GLY A 560 1.40 -9.17 -1.86
CA GLY A 560 0.04 -9.73 -1.79
C GLY A 560 -0.24 -10.99 -2.61
N VAL A 561 0.79 -11.69 -3.13
CA VAL A 561 0.65 -13.06 -3.65
C VAL A 561 0.80 -14.01 -2.48
N ASP A 562 -0.30 -14.61 -2.07
CA ASP A 562 -0.33 -15.66 -1.05
C ASP A 562 -0.57 -17.00 -1.73
N VAL A 563 0.51 -17.67 -2.10
CA VAL A 563 0.51 -19.05 -2.62
C VAL A 563 1.34 -19.88 -1.66
N ALA A 564 0.70 -20.74 -0.88
CA ALA A 564 1.33 -21.66 0.04
C ALA A 564 1.22 -23.11 -0.48
N GLY A 565 2.11 -23.96 0.00
CA GLY A 565 2.08 -25.41 -0.26
C GLY A 565 2.61 -25.80 -1.64
N ASP A 566 2.19 -26.97 -2.11
CA ASP A 566 2.74 -27.67 -3.26
C ASP A 566 2.65 -26.90 -4.61
N ALA A 567 1.84 -25.87 -4.69
CA ALA A 567 1.68 -25.08 -5.92
C ALA A 567 2.88 -24.17 -6.24
N LEU A 568 3.77 -23.90 -5.26
CA LEU A 568 4.93 -23.03 -5.43
C LEU A 568 6.18 -23.65 -4.80
N SER A 569 7.09 -24.14 -5.62
CA SER A 569 8.38 -24.72 -5.20
C SER A 569 9.59 -23.99 -5.78
N VAL A 570 9.38 -23.01 -6.66
CA VAL A 570 10.49 -22.23 -7.25
C VAL A 570 10.10 -20.75 -7.27
N VAL A 571 10.99 -19.92 -6.75
CA VAL A 571 10.91 -18.46 -6.91
C VAL A 571 12.14 -17.99 -7.67
N VAL A 572 11.94 -17.33 -8.79
CA VAL A 572 13.01 -16.78 -9.63
C VAL A 572 12.99 -15.26 -9.56
N ILE A 573 14.13 -14.66 -9.32
CA ILE A 573 14.33 -13.20 -9.39
C ILE A 573 15.35 -12.94 -10.50
N ASP A 574 14.91 -12.30 -11.58
CA ASP A 574 15.73 -12.08 -12.78
C ASP A 574 16.90 -11.13 -12.50
N LYS A 575 16.61 -10.00 -11.87
CA LYS A 575 17.60 -8.94 -11.52
C LYS A 575 17.40 -8.49 -10.09
N LEU A 576 18.47 -7.98 -9.47
CA LEU A 576 18.36 -7.28 -8.20
C LEU A 576 17.32 -6.15 -8.31
N PRO A 577 16.35 -6.08 -7.39
CA PRO A 577 15.18 -5.21 -7.50
C PRO A 577 15.50 -3.76 -7.11
N PHE A 578 16.51 -3.18 -7.76
CA PHE A 578 16.76 -1.74 -7.68
C PHE A 578 15.61 -0.97 -8.31
N ALA A 579 15.28 0.20 -7.73
CA ALA A 579 14.28 1.09 -8.31
C ALA A 579 14.68 1.54 -9.72
N ALA A 580 13.66 1.80 -10.54
CA ALA A 580 13.88 2.27 -11.90
C ALA A 580 14.59 3.65 -11.89
N PRO A 581 15.60 3.86 -12.74
CA PRO A 581 16.37 5.11 -12.75
C PRO A 581 15.58 6.31 -13.27
N ASP A 582 14.41 6.09 -13.86
CA ASP A 582 13.51 7.09 -14.43
C ASP A 582 12.34 7.48 -13.51
N ASP A 583 12.37 7.06 -12.24
CA ASP A 583 11.37 7.47 -11.25
C ASP A 583 11.75 8.86 -10.66
N PRO A 584 10.98 9.92 -10.96
CA PRO A 584 11.32 11.28 -10.55
C PRO A 584 11.40 11.47 -9.03
N VAL A 585 10.56 10.76 -8.26
CA VAL A 585 10.54 10.85 -6.79
C VAL A 585 11.78 10.19 -6.21
N PHE A 586 12.12 9.02 -6.76
CA PHE A 586 13.30 8.30 -6.31
C PHE A 586 14.60 9.06 -6.65
N GLU A 587 14.71 9.61 -7.86
CA GLU A 587 15.85 10.42 -8.27
C GLU A 587 16.03 11.63 -7.36
N ALA A 588 14.96 12.35 -7.06
CA ALA A 588 15.00 13.50 -6.17
C ALA A 588 15.36 13.13 -4.72
N ARG A 589 14.95 11.95 -4.21
CA ARG A 589 15.42 11.44 -2.91
C ARG A 589 16.92 11.16 -2.92
N LEU A 590 17.45 10.58 -4.00
CA LEU A 590 18.88 10.36 -4.13
C LEU A 590 19.66 11.69 -4.11
N ASP A 591 19.12 12.72 -4.77
CA ASP A 591 19.71 14.05 -4.78
C ASP A 591 19.64 14.72 -3.39
N ALA A 592 18.56 14.52 -2.65
CA ALA A 592 18.43 14.99 -1.27
C ALA A 592 19.50 14.33 -0.37
N VAL A 593 19.72 13.02 -0.50
CA VAL A 593 20.78 12.30 0.21
C VAL A 593 22.17 12.83 -0.16
N ARG A 594 22.42 13.12 -1.45
CA ARG A 594 23.71 13.74 -1.89
C ARG A 594 23.92 15.10 -1.24
N ARG A 595 22.89 15.96 -1.25
CA ARG A 595 22.95 17.31 -0.66
C ARG A 595 23.19 17.29 0.84
N SER A 596 22.67 16.29 1.56
CA SER A 596 22.93 16.10 2.99
C SER A 596 24.30 15.43 3.30
N GLY A 597 25.15 15.20 2.29
CA GLY A 597 26.45 14.56 2.46
C GLY A 597 26.42 13.03 2.62
N GLY A 598 25.26 12.39 2.42
CA GLY A 598 25.10 10.94 2.45
C GLY A 598 25.53 10.26 1.13
N ASN A 599 25.55 8.93 1.16
CA ASN A 599 25.80 8.12 -0.02
C ASN A 599 24.45 7.55 -0.55
N PRO A 600 23.92 8.04 -1.69
CA PRO A 600 22.63 7.64 -2.22
C PRO A 600 22.50 6.14 -2.45
N PHE A 601 23.56 5.50 -2.92
CA PHE A 601 23.53 4.06 -3.14
C PHE A 601 23.44 3.28 -1.84
N ARG A 602 24.33 3.57 -0.88
CA ARG A 602 24.41 2.86 0.39
C ARG A 602 23.24 3.17 1.32
N ASP A 603 22.80 4.44 1.35
CA ASP A 603 21.86 4.92 2.36
C ASP A 603 20.39 4.82 1.88
N GLU A 604 20.15 4.68 0.56
CA GLU A 604 18.79 4.60 0.00
C GLU A 604 18.59 3.42 -0.97
N GLN A 605 19.36 3.33 -2.07
CA GLN A 605 19.12 2.33 -3.11
C GLN A 605 19.32 0.89 -2.63
N LEU A 606 20.42 0.63 -1.98
CA LEU A 606 20.78 -0.72 -1.51
C LEU A 606 19.80 -1.24 -0.45
N PRO A 607 19.44 -0.47 0.60
CA PRO A 607 18.45 -0.92 1.58
C PRO A 607 17.08 -1.25 0.98
N GLN A 608 16.55 -0.41 0.10
CA GLN A 608 15.27 -0.66 -0.57
C GLN A 608 15.32 -1.94 -1.43
N ALA A 609 16.40 -2.12 -2.19
CA ALA A 609 16.56 -3.31 -3.01
C ALA A 609 16.70 -4.59 -2.16
N VAL A 610 17.38 -4.52 -1.01
CA VAL A 610 17.49 -5.65 -0.07
C VAL A 610 16.12 -6.03 0.50
N ILE A 611 15.34 -5.05 0.97
CA ILE A 611 13.99 -5.29 1.48
C ILE A 611 13.12 -5.94 0.40
N ALA A 612 13.20 -5.42 -0.81
CA ALA A 612 12.48 -5.94 -1.96
C ALA A 612 12.88 -7.39 -2.31
N LEU A 613 14.17 -7.73 -2.22
CA LEU A 613 14.65 -9.10 -2.42
C LEU A 613 14.12 -10.03 -1.33
N LYS A 614 14.20 -9.62 -0.06
CA LYS A 614 13.66 -10.41 1.09
C LYS A 614 12.19 -10.72 0.92
N GLN A 615 11.38 -9.75 0.45
CA GLN A 615 9.96 -9.94 0.18
C GLN A 615 9.70 -10.99 -0.91
N GLY A 616 10.50 -10.97 -1.99
CA GLY A 616 10.43 -11.97 -3.04
C GLY A 616 10.81 -13.36 -2.54
N ALA A 617 11.93 -13.47 -1.85
CA ALA A 617 12.42 -14.73 -1.28
C ALA A 617 11.48 -15.32 -0.23
N GLY A 618 10.85 -14.48 0.59
CA GLY A 618 9.89 -14.90 1.63
C GLY A 618 8.59 -15.51 1.09
N ARG A 619 8.42 -15.61 -0.23
CA ARG A 619 7.30 -16.35 -0.85
C ARG A 619 7.55 -17.85 -0.94
N LEU A 620 8.80 -18.27 -0.86
CA LEU A 620 9.21 -19.66 -1.10
C LEU A 620 8.76 -20.61 0.02
N ILE A 621 9.00 -20.27 1.28
CA ILE A 621 8.69 -21.12 2.44
C ILE A 621 7.68 -20.40 3.34
N ARG A 622 6.52 -21.04 3.56
CA ARG A 622 5.41 -20.51 4.36
C ARG A 622 4.92 -21.45 5.45
N THR A 623 5.18 -22.74 5.26
CA THR A 623 4.81 -23.80 6.19
C THR A 623 6.03 -24.67 6.53
N GLU A 624 5.90 -25.46 7.56
CA GLU A 624 6.94 -26.41 7.99
C GLU A 624 7.18 -27.53 6.98
N THR A 625 6.24 -27.74 6.05
CA THR A 625 6.31 -28.78 5.01
C THR A 625 6.72 -28.25 3.64
N ASP A 626 6.76 -26.91 3.46
CA ASP A 626 7.16 -26.33 2.18
C ASP A 626 8.63 -26.62 1.90
N ARG A 627 8.91 -26.84 0.61
CA ARG A 627 10.27 -27.09 0.12
C ARG A 627 10.47 -26.45 -1.23
N GLY A 628 11.62 -25.77 -1.43
CA GLY A 628 11.78 -25.08 -2.70
C GLY A 628 13.15 -24.49 -2.99
N VAL A 629 13.27 -23.92 -4.20
CA VAL A 629 14.50 -23.34 -4.73
C VAL A 629 14.30 -21.86 -5.01
N LEU A 630 15.15 -21.02 -4.41
CA LEU A 630 15.29 -19.61 -4.73
C LEU A 630 16.36 -19.44 -5.82
N VAL A 631 15.96 -18.93 -6.99
CA VAL A 631 16.88 -18.67 -8.09
C VAL A 631 17.15 -17.18 -8.19
N LEU A 632 18.41 -16.78 -8.02
CA LEU A 632 18.84 -15.40 -8.13
C LEU A 632 19.76 -15.25 -9.34
N CYS A 633 19.25 -14.64 -10.41
CA CYS A 633 19.92 -14.63 -11.70
C CYS A 633 20.92 -13.48 -11.90
N ASP A 634 21.01 -12.54 -10.96
CA ASP A 634 21.85 -11.35 -11.13
C ASP A 634 23.34 -11.62 -10.82
N PRO A 635 24.25 -11.54 -11.80
CA PRO A 635 25.67 -11.78 -11.60
C PRO A 635 26.33 -10.81 -10.63
N ARG A 636 25.72 -9.63 -10.40
CA ARG A 636 26.24 -8.61 -9.48
C ARG A 636 26.26 -9.08 -8.03
N LEU A 637 25.47 -10.10 -7.67
CA LEU A 637 25.54 -10.75 -6.35
C LEU A 637 26.91 -11.34 -6.04
N ARG A 638 27.65 -11.78 -7.09
CA ARG A 638 28.99 -12.35 -6.93
C ARG A 638 30.10 -11.38 -7.31
N SER A 639 29.86 -10.50 -8.30
CA SER A 639 30.88 -9.63 -8.88
C SER A 639 31.03 -8.29 -8.16
N ARG A 640 30.06 -7.88 -7.34
CA ARG A 640 30.06 -6.60 -6.64
C ARG A 640 30.15 -6.78 -5.12
N SER A 641 30.86 -5.87 -4.45
CA SER A 641 31.04 -5.91 -2.99
C SER A 641 29.72 -5.86 -2.20
N TYR A 642 28.73 -5.14 -2.70
CA TYR A 642 27.40 -5.06 -2.09
C TYR A 642 26.58 -6.35 -2.24
N GLY A 643 26.94 -7.27 -3.11
CA GLY A 643 26.23 -8.55 -3.28
C GLY A 643 26.15 -9.34 -1.99
N ARG A 644 27.18 -9.25 -1.16
CA ARG A 644 27.20 -9.88 0.17
C ARG A 644 26.09 -9.33 1.08
N THR A 645 25.82 -8.03 1.06
CA THR A 645 24.74 -7.43 1.85
C THR A 645 23.37 -8.02 1.52
N PHE A 646 23.12 -8.36 0.25
CA PHE A 646 21.91 -9.07 -0.16
C PHE A 646 21.85 -10.48 0.41
N LEU A 647 22.93 -11.25 0.26
CA LEU A 647 22.98 -12.65 0.72
C LEU A 647 22.92 -12.75 2.25
N ASP A 648 23.63 -11.90 2.97
CA ASP A 648 23.63 -11.84 4.44
C ASP A 648 22.28 -11.37 5.02
N SER A 649 21.42 -10.75 4.20
CA SER A 649 20.07 -10.33 4.60
C SER A 649 18.99 -11.37 4.34
N LEU A 650 19.30 -12.45 3.62
CA LEU A 650 18.42 -13.59 3.41
C LEU A 650 18.51 -14.58 4.59
N PRO A 651 17.51 -15.45 4.76
CA PRO A 651 17.64 -16.60 5.65
C PRO A 651 18.87 -17.44 5.31
N PRO A 652 19.41 -18.24 6.25
CA PRO A 652 20.61 -19.04 6.03
C PRO A 652 20.36 -20.21 5.05
N LEU A 653 20.40 -19.92 3.76
CA LEU A 653 20.16 -20.86 2.65
C LEU A 653 21.46 -21.51 2.19
N PRO A 654 21.50 -22.85 1.99
CA PRO A 654 22.54 -23.47 1.20
C PRO A 654 22.58 -22.88 -0.21
N THR A 655 23.77 -22.62 -0.75
CA THR A 655 23.91 -22.00 -2.07
C THR A 655 24.64 -22.92 -3.03
N THR A 656 24.15 -23.01 -4.26
CA THR A 656 24.82 -23.74 -5.35
C THR A 656 24.88 -22.89 -6.62
N GLY A 657 25.79 -23.24 -7.52
CA GLY A 657 25.83 -22.71 -8.88
C GLY A 657 25.69 -23.79 -9.93
N ASP A 658 25.33 -25.01 -9.52
CA ASP A 658 25.18 -26.19 -10.38
C ASP A 658 23.69 -26.57 -10.48
N PRO A 659 23.11 -26.69 -11.67
CA PRO A 659 21.72 -27.13 -11.85
C PRO A 659 21.50 -28.61 -11.44
N GLU A 660 22.53 -29.45 -11.43
CA GLU A 660 22.41 -30.84 -10.98
C GLU A 660 22.15 -30.93 -9.46
N ASP A 661 22.70 -30.02 -8.66
CA ASP A 661 22.36 -29.93 -7.25
C ASP A 661 20.89 -29.59 -7.03
N VAL A 662 20.32 -28.73 -7.89
CA VAL A 662 18.89 -28.40 -7.87
C VAL A 662 18.04 -29.63 -8.17
N LYS A 663 18.44 -30.42 -9.17
CA LYS A 663 17.77 -31.68 -9.51
C LYS A 663 17.83 -32.66 -8.36
N ALA A 664 19.01 -32.88 -7.79
CA ALA A 664 19.21 -33.76 -6.62
C ALA A 664 18.37 -33.28 -5.41
N PHE A 665 18.25 -31.97 -5.21
CA PHE A 665 17.41 -31.41 -4.15
C PHE A 665 15.93 -31.80 -4.33
N PHE A 666 15.35 -31.77 -5.52
CA PHE A 666 13.95 -32.16 -5.76
C PHE A 666 13.75 -33.69 -5.78
N GLU A 667 14.79 -34.47 -6.14
CA GLU A 667 14.75 -35.94 -6.15
C GLU A 667 14.92 -36.55 -4.74
N SER A 668 15.57 -35.84 -3.80
CA SER A 668 15.65 -36.28 -2.41
C SER A 668 14.27 -36.25 -1.75
N ALA A 669 13.93 -37.36 -1.05
CA ALA A 669 12.63 -37.50 -0.41
C ALA A 669 12.33 -36.33 0.56
N PRO A 670 11.09 -35.87 0.66
CA PRO A 670 10.68 -34.99 1.75
C PRO A 670 10.86 -35.71 3.09
N PHE A 671 11.36 -35.00 4.10
CA PHE A 671 11.55 -35.50 5.46
C PHE A 671 10.23 -35.82 6.15
#